data_5aff026dbbb4c91b4536fc4cefd2e8c1
#
_entry.id   5aff026dbbb4c91b4536fc4cefd2e8c1
#
_cell.length_a   1.000
_cell.length_b   1.000
_cell.length_c   1.000
_cell.angle_alpha   90.00
_cell.angle_beta   90.00
_cell.angle_gamma   90.00
#
_symmetry.space_group_name_H-M   'P 1'
#
loop_
_entity.id
_entity.type
_entity.pdbx_description
1 polymer ?
#
loop_
_entity_poly.entity_id
_entity_poly.type
_entity_poly.pdbx_seq_one_letter_code
_entity_poly.pdbx_strand_id
1 'polypeptide(L)'
;NLKDKIEELNQNVLPKDVQIVPFYDREDLVNLAVKTVTHNLIEGILLVTFIVLIFMADWRTTVIVAVIIPLALLFAFICLRVMGMSANLLSMGAIDFGIIIDGAVVMVEGVFVALDKKAKEVGMPAFNVMSKMGLIRHTAKDKAKAVFFSKLIIITALIPIFSFQKVEGKMFSPLAYTLGFALLGALIFTLTLVPVMSSMLLKKNVREKNNRFVHFINQKCTALFDTFYAHRKLTIGLATVVAGVGLWLFSFLGTEFLPQLNEGSIYIRATLPQSISLDESVTLANKMRKKLLTFPEVRQVLSQTGRPNDGTDATGFYNIEFHVDIYPEKDWESKLTKLQLIDKMQEDLSIYPGIDFNFSQPITDNVEEAASGVKGSIAVKVFGKDLYESEKLAVQIDKILNTVQGIEDLGVIRNIGQPELRIELNERQLARYGVAKEDVQSIIEMAIGGKSASLLYEDERKFNIMVRYSEEFRQNEEEIGKILVPAMDGTMVPIKELADITTITGPLLIFRDNHARFCAVKFSVRGRDMGTAVAEAQKKVNASVHLPAGYSLKWTGDFENQQRASKRLAQVVPISIAIIFIILFILFSNARDAGLVLLNVPFAAVGGIAALLITGFNFSISAGIGFIALFGICIQNGVIMISDIKANLKLGSSLQEATKEGVRSRIRPVIMTAAMAAIGLLPAAMSHGIGSESQRPLAIV
;
A
#
# COMPACT_ATOMS: atom_id res chain seq x y z
N ASN A 1 9.35 -16.01 22.50
CA ASN A 1 9.80 -17.42 22.41
C ASN A 1 11.13 -17.60 21.66
N LEU A 2 11.28 -17.10 20.40
CA LEU A 2 12.53 -17.23 19.66
C LEU A 2 13.63 -16.33 20.25
N LYS A 3 13.34 -15.07 20.55
CA LYS A 3 14.27 -14.13 21.20
C LYS A 3 14.71 -14.64 22.56
N ASP A 4 13.78 -15.11 23.37
CA ASP A 4 14.08 -15.69 24.70
C ASP A 4 15.01 -16.90 24.56
N LYS A 5 14.79 -17.72 23.51
CA LYS A 5 15.66 -18.86 23.25
C LYS A 5 17.03 -18.47 22.72
N ILE A 6 17.13 -17.44 21.89
CA ILE A 6 18.42 -16.88 21.45
C ILE A 6 19.19 -16.33 22.66
N GLU A 7 18.53 -15.64 23.56
CA GLU A 7 19.14 -15.11 24.77
C GLU A 7 19.64 -16.24 25.69
N GLU A 8 18.81 -17.27 25.90
CA GLU A 8 19.20 -18.49 26.65
C GLU A 8 20.42 -19.18 26.00
N LEU A 9 20.45 -19.32 24.68
CA LEU A 9 21.56 -19.92 23.96
C LEU A 9 22.84 -19.10 24.10
N ASN A 10 22.75 -17.78 23.94
CA ASN A 10 23.88 -16.87 24.06
C ASN A 10 24.45 -16.83 25.48
N GLN A 11 23.59 -16.94 26.51
CA GLN A 11 24.04 -16.85 27.90
C GLN A 11 24.53 -18.17 28.49
N ASN A 12 23.90 -19.29 28.13
CA ASN A 12 24.04 -20.54 28.85
C ASN A 12 24.63 -21.70 28.04
N VAL A 13 24.58 -21.64 26.70
CA VAL A 13 24.89 -22.78 25.85
C VAL A 13 26.09 -22.51 24.94
N LEU A 14 26.16 -21.34 24.32
CA LEU A 14 27.23 -21.01 23.37
C LEU A 14 28.53 -20.63 24.08
N PRO A 15 29.70 -20.94 23.47
CA PRO A 15 30.97 -20.40 23.92
C PRO A 15 30.95 -18.88 24.02
N LYS A 16 31.74 -18.31 24.96
CA LYS A 16 31.73 -16.84 25.21
C LYS A 16 32.14 -15.98 24.02
N ASP A 17 32.83 -16.54 23.05
CA ASP A 17 33.31 -15.91 21.82
C ASP A 17 32.34 -16.09 20.64
N VAL A 18 31.22 -16.80 20.84
CA VAL A 18 30.19 -17.04 19.83
C VAL A 18 28.86 -16.48 20.31
N GLN A 19 28.21 -15.69 19.45
CA GLN A 19 26.88 -15.13 19.72
C GLN A 19 25.97 -15.24 18.50
N ILE A 20 24.71 -15.55 18.73
CA ILE A 20 23.63 -15.44 17.72
C ILE A 20 23.15 -14.00 17.74
N VAL A 21 23.35 -13.30 16.62
CA VAL A 21 22.92 -11.89 16.46
C VAL A 21 21.82 -11.83 15.38
N PRO A 22 20.60 -11.40 15.72
CA PRO A 22 19.56 -11.14 14.73
C PRO A 22 19.99 -9.97 13.83
N PHE A 23 19.95 -10.17 12.51
CA PHE A 23 20.26 -9.11 11.54
C PHE A 23 19.02 -8.48 10.90
N TYR A 24 17.90 -9.19 10.91
CA TYR A 24 16.62 -8.69 10.41
C TYR A 24 15.49 -9.23 11.29
N ASP A 25 14.75 -8.33 11.90
CA ASP A 25 13.64 -8.66 12.78
C ASP A 25 12.37 -7.91 12.34
N ARG A 26 11.40 -8.64 11.81
CA ARG A 26 10.10 -8.07 11.42
C ARG A 26 9.27 -7.57 12.59
N GLU A 27 9.51 -8.09 13.79
CA GLU A 27 8.80 -7.63 14.99
C GLU A 27 9.11 -6.17 15.30
N ASP A 28 10.35 -5.73 15.09
CA ASP A 28 10.75 -4.34 15.29
C ASP A 28 9.98 -3.41 14.33
N LEU A 29 9.85 -3.78 13.05
CA LEU A 29 9.04 -3.06 12.08
C LEU A 29 7.56 -3.01 12.48
N VAL A 30 7.00 -4.16 12.89
CA VAL A 30 5.60 -4.25 13.34
C VAL A 30 5.38 -3.39 14.58
N ASN A 31 6.28 -3.46 15.56
CA ASN A 31 6.19 -2.67 16.80
C ASN A 31 6.27 -1.16 16.53
N LEU A 32 7.19 -0.72 15.66
CA LEU A 32 7.29 0.68 15.23
C LEU A 32 6.01 1.16 14.55
N ALA A 33 5.50 0.38 13.63
CA ALA A 33 4.28 0.70 12.91
C ALA A 33 3.04 0.70 13.82
N VAL A 34 2.92 -0.28 14.74
CA VAL A 34 1.84 -0.30 15.75
C VAL A 34 1.94 0.90 16.68
N LYS A 35 3.15 1.27 17.11
CA LYS A 35 3.38 2.45 17.95
C LYS A 35 2.94 3.73 17.24
N THR A 36 3.34 3.92 15.98
CA THR A 36 2.96 5.07 15.15
C THR A 36 1.43 5.17 15.03
N VAL A 37 0.78 4.07 14.65
CA VAL A 37 -0.67 4.02 14.48
C VAL A 37 -1.41 4.27 15.79
N THR A 38 -0.97 3.65 16.90
CA THR A 38 -1.59 3.83 18.22
C THR A 38 -1.45 5.28 18.69
N HIS A 39 -0.30 5.91 18.45
CA HIS A 39 -0.08 7.32 18.76
C HIS A 39 -1.04 8.23 17.99
N ASN A 40 -1.11 8.07 16.67
CA ASN A 40 -2.02 8.82 15.80
C ASN A 40 -3.50 8.62 16.20
N LEU A 41 -3.87 7.40 16.58
CA LEU A 41 -5.22 7.05 17.03
C LEU A 41 -5.59 7.76 18.33
N ILE A 42 -4.70 7.72 19.33
CA ILE A 42 -4.93 8.39 20.63
C ILE A 42 -5.02 9.90 20.44
N GLU A 43 -4.07 10.48 19.69
CA GLU A 43 -4.09 11.93 19.39
C GLU A 43 -5.35 12.33 18.63
N GLY A 44 -5.76 11.56 17.61
CA GLY A 44 -6.99 11.80 16.86
C GLY A 44 -8.23 11.78 17.75
N ILE A 45 -8.37 10.79 18.64
CA ILE A 45 -9.48 10.71 19.60
C ILE A 45 -9.49 11.93 20.54
N LEU A 46 -8.33 12.32 21.06
CA LEU A 46 -8.22 13.48 21.95
C LEU A 46 -8.57 14.78 21.24
N LEU A 47 -8.05 14.98 20.02
CA LEU A 47 -8.35 16.17 19.21
C LEU A 47 -9.83 16.27 18.85
N VAL A 48 -10.44 15.16 18.40
CA VAL A 48 -11.87 15.14 18.08
C VAL A 48 -12.72 15.41 19.33
N THR A 49 -12.37 14.80 20.48
CA THR A 49 -13.06 15.05 21.75
C THR A 49 -12.94 16.52 22.17
N PHE A 50 -11.76 17.12 21.97
CA PHE A 50 -11.51 18.54 22.25
C PHE A 50 -12.36 19.47 21.35
N ILE A 51 -12.47 19.16 20.06
CA ILE A 51 -13.33 19.92 19.13
C ILE A 51 -14.80 19.84 19.56
N VAL A 52 -15.28 18.64 19.91
CA VAL A 52 -16.65 18.49 20.44
C VAL A 52 -16.85 19.34 21.69
N LEU A 53 -15.87 19.36 22.61
CA LEU A 53 -15.93 20.19 23.82
C LEU A 53 -16.00 21.70 23.49
N ILE A 54 -15.22 22.18 22.54
CA ILE A 54 -15.24 23.59 22.09
C ILE A 54 -16.60 23.97 21.51
N PHE A 55 -17.14 23.14 20.60
CA PHE A 55 -18.38 23.46 19.89
C PHE A 55 -19.61 23.28 20.77
N MET A 56 -19.66 22.23 21.62
CA MET A 56 -20.82 21.95 22.48
C MET A 56 -20.78 22.74 23.80
N ALA A 57 -19.60 23.19 24.23
CA ALA A 57 -19.35 23.94 25.46
C ALA A 57 -19.95 23.29 26.74
N ASP A 58 -20.24 21.98 26.70
CA ASP A 58 -20.75 21.17 27.79
C ASP A 58 -20.03 19.81 27.83
N TRP A 59 -19.31 19.56 28.95
CA TRP A 59 -18.57 18.31 29.14
C TRP A 59 -19.46 17.05 29.12
N ARG A 60 -20.74 17.15 29.46
CA ARG A 60 -21.68 16.03 29.48
C ARG A 60 -22.03 15.57 28.06
N THR A 61 -22.31 16.50 27.17
CA THR A 61 -22.52 16.23 25.75
C THR A 61 -21.27 15.64 25.14
N THR A 62 -20.09 16.18 25.50
CA THR A 62 -18.79 15.68 25.03
C THR A 62 -18.55 14.24 25.45
N VAL A 63 -18.82 13.87 26.71
CA VAL A 63 -18.66 12.50 27.20
C VAL A 63 -19.61 11.54 26.48
N ILE A 64 -20.87 11.93 26.25
CA ILE A 64 -21.84 11.09 25.53
C ILE A 64 -21.32 10.77 24.11
N VAL A 65 -20.78 11.77 23.43
CA VAL A 65 -20.25 11.59 22.07
C VAL A 65 -18.92 10.80 22.08
N ALA A 66 -18.01 11.16 22.98
CA ALA A 66 -16.66 10.55 23.02
C ALA A 66 -16.69 9.04 23.33
N VAL A 67 -17.61 8.58 24.18
CA VAL A 67 -17.75 7.16 24.53
C VAL A 67 -18.15 6.30 23.32
N ILE A 68 -18.78 6.89 22.30
CA ILE A 68 -19.17 6.14 21.09
C ILE A 68 -17.95 5.68 20.29
N ILE A 69 -16.83 6.44 20.31
CA ILE A 69 -15.63 6.09 19.55
C ILE A 69 -15.07 4.72 19.96
N PRO A 70 -14.68 4.50 21.24
CA PRO A 70 -14.11 3.22 21.65
C PRO A 70 -15.12 2.07 21.52
N LEU A 71 -16.42 2.33 21.76
CA LEU A 71 -17.44 1.29 21.62
C LEU A 71 -17.65 0.87 20.16
N ALA A 72 -17.67 1.81 19.22
CA ALA A 72 -17.77 1.50 17.80
C ALA A 72 -16.54 0.74 17.29
N LEU A 73 -15.33 1.10 17.76
CA LEU A 73 -14.10 0.38 17.44
C LEU A 73 -14.11 -1.04 18.01
N LEU A 74 -14.50 -1.21 19.28
CA LEU A 74 -14.63 -2.54 19.89
C LEU A 74 -15.62 -3.40 19.12
N PHE A 75 -16.76 -2.84 18.72
CA PHE A 75 -17.73 -3.54 17.88
C PHE A 75 -17.09 -3.99 16.56
N ALA A 76 -16.35 -3.10 15.88
CA ALA A 76 -15.67 -3.44 14.64
C ALA A 76 -14.64 -4.56 14.83
N PHE A 77 -13.82 -4.50 15.89
CA PHE A 77 -12.84 -5.54 16.18
C PHE A 77 -13.46 -6.88 16.54
N ILE A 78 -14.59 -6.89 17.26
CA ILE A 78 -15.35 -8.11 17.53
C ILE A 78 -15.84 -8.72 16.21
N CYS A 79 -16.42 -7.92 15.30
CA CYS A 79 -16.90 -8.40 14.01
C CYS A 79 -15.74 -8.96 13.15
N LEU A 80 -14.60 -8.28 13.09
CA LEU A 80 -13.40 -8.77 12.39
C LEU A 80 -12.93 -10.11 12.97
N ARG A 81 -12.89 -10.22 14.30
CA ARG A 81 -12.50 -11.47 14.99
C ARG A 81 -13.43 -12.62 14.65
N VAL A 82 -14.74 -12.38 14.66
CA VAL A 82 -15.77 -13.39 14.32
C VAL A 82 -15.62 -13.84 12.86
N MET A 83 -15.24 -12.94 11.94
CA MET A 83 -14.99 -13.26 10.54
C MET A 83 -13.62 -13.89 10.27
N GLY A 84 -12.78 -14.07 11.30
CA GLY A 84 -11.41 -14.60 11.13
C GLY A 84 -10.47 -13.67 10.38
N MET A 85 -10.79 -12.36 10.31
CA MET A 85 -9.96 -11.37 9.62
C MET A 85 -8.95 -10.75 10.57
N SER A 86 -7.72 -10.55 10.09
CA SER A 86 -6.72 -9.77 10.81
C SER A 86 -6.91 -8.28 10.56
N ALA A 87 -6.79 -7.47 11.60
CA ALA A 87 -6.65 -6.03 11.44
C ALA A 87 -5.25 -5.74 10.87
N ASN A 88 -5.16 -4.95 9.80
CA ASN A 88 -3.90 -4.46 9.28
C ASN A 88 -3.66 -3.00 9.72
N LEU A 89 -2.42 -2.53 9.56
CA LEU A 89 -2.01 -1.19 9.94
C LEU A 89 -2.82 -0.09 9.25
N LEU A 90 -3.14 -0.29 7.96
CA LEU A 90 -4.00 0.61 7.20
C LEU A 90 -5.39 0.72 7.80
N SER A 91 -5.98 -0.42 8.20
CA SER A 91 -7.33 -0.44 8.77
C SER A 91 -7.43 0.26 10.13
N MET A 92 -6.36 0.24 10.90
CA MET A 92 -6.29 0.89 12.22
C MET A 92 -5.96 2.38 12.14
N GLY A 93 -5.04 2.76 11.25
CA GLY A 93 -4.53 4.13 11.20
C GLY A 93 -5.33 5.09 10.31
N ALA A 94 -6.14 4.57 9.40
CA ALA A 94 -6.98 5.36 8.50
C ALA A 94 -8.43 5.49 9.00
N ILE A 95 -8.68 5.23 10.29
CA ILE A 95 -10.01 5.39 10.88
C ILE A 95 -10.30 6.87 11.13
N ASP A 96 -11.27 7.41 10.42
CA ASP A 96 -11.79 8.75 10.68
C ASP A 96 -12.82 8.71 11.82
N PHE A 97 -12.39 9.22 12.96
CA PHE A 97 -13.24 9.33 14.15
C PHE A 97 -14.37 10.34 13.96
N GLY A 98 -14.15 11.36 13.15
CA GLY A 98 -15.17 12.35 12.81
C GLY A 98 -16.37 11.71 12.15
N ILE A 99 -16.15 10.84 11.16
CA ILE A 99 -17.23 10.11 10.47
C ILE A 99 -17.98 9.19 11.44
N ILE A 100 -17.27 8.53 12.36
CA ILE A 100 -17.88 7.58 13.30
C ILE A 100 -18.87 8.29 14.22
N ILE A 101 -18.47 9.40 14.84
CA ILE A 101 -19.27 10.07 15.87
C ILE A 101 -20.28 11.08 15.34
N ASP A 102 -20.21 11.46 14.07
CA ASP A 102 -21.08 12.49 13.50
C ASP A 102 -22.58 12.24 13.76
N GLY A 103 -23.04 10.99 13.61
CA GLY A 103 -24.42 10.63 13.95
C GLY A 103 -24.77 10.88 15.41
N ALA A 104 -23.84 10.58 16.33
CA ALA A 104 -24.02 10.82 17.76
C ALA A 104 -24.06 12.34 18.08
N VAL A 105 -23.21 13.10 17.42
CA VAL A 105 -23.20 14.58 17.53
C VAL A 105 -24.53 15.15 17.11
N VAL A 106 -25.02 14.79 15.92
CA VAL A 106 -26.32 15.26 15.41
C VAL A 106 -27.47 14.88 16.35
N MET A 107 -27.42 13.66 16.93
CA MET A 107 -28.43 13.21 17.87
C MET A 107 -28.40 13.99 19.18
N VAL A 108 -27.20 14.14 19.79
CA VAL A 108 -27.02 14.87 21.07
C VAL A 108 -27.36 16.34 20.92
N GLU A 109 -26.91 16.97 19.84
CA GLU A 109 -27.20 18.37 19.54
C GLU A 109 -28.71 18.58 19.32
N GLY A 110 -29.36 17.70 18.55
CA GLY A 110 -30.79 17.73 18.36
C GLY A 110 -31.57 17.68 19.68
N VAL A 111 -31.17 16.79 20.58
CA VAL A 111 -31.76 16.68 21.94
C VAL A 111 -31.48 17.95 22.76
N PHE A 112 -30.24 18.45 22.70
CA PHE A 112 -29.85 19.65 23.45
C PHE A 112 -30.66 20.91 23.01
N VAL A 113 -30.73 21.15 21.70
CA VAL A 113 -31.49 22.26 21.12
C VAL A 113 -32.99 22.14 21.40
N ALA A 114 -33.56 20.92 21.32
CA ALA A 114 -34.97 20.67 21.64
C ALA A 114 -35.31 20.99 23.12
N LEU A 115 -34.40 20.62 24.04
CA LEU A 115 -34.56 20.94 25.45
C LEU A 115 -34.51 22.44 25.72
N ASP A 116 -33.51 23.17 25.15
CA ASP A 116 -33.33 24.59 25.33
C ASP A 116 -34.50 25.38 24.69
N LYS A 117 -34.90 25.02 23.46
CA LYS A 117 -36.02 25.66 22.75
C LYS A 117 -37.34 25.50 23.54
N LYS A 118 -37.60 24.27 24.03
CA LYS A 118 -38.85 24.01 24.78
C LYS A 118 -38.86 24.74 26.12
N ALA A 119 -37.72 24.82 26.80
CA ALA A 119 -37.61 25.62 28.03
C ALA A 119 -37.83 27.11 27.81
N LYS A 120 -37.43 27.66 26.66
CA LYS A 120 -37.70 29.07 26.28
C LYS A 120 -39.13 29.31 25.87
N GLU A 121 -39.79 28.36 25.18
CA GLU A 121 -41.16 28.46 24.71
C GLU A 121 -42.17 28.46 25.83
N VAL A 122 -42.05 27.50 26.76
CA VAL A 122 -43.10 27.30 27.84
C VAL A 122 -42.72 27.91 29.18
N GLY A 123 -41.49 28.44 29.29
CA GLY A 123 -40.95 28.96 30.55
C GLY A 123 -40.52 27.85 31.53
N MET A 124 -39.56 28.16 32.41
CA MET A 124 -38.94 27.16 33.32
C MET A 124 -39.96 26.49 34.28
N PRO A 125 -40.97 27.20 34.86
CA PRO A 125 -41.91 26.54 35.73
C PRO A 125 -42.71 25.43 35.03
N ALA A 126 -43.28 25.71 33.85
CA ALA A 126 -44.03 24.73 33.07
C ALA A 126 -43.11 23.60 32.51
N PHE A 127 -41.92 23.93 32.07
CA PHE A 127 -40.91 22.97 31.59
C PHE A 127 -40.51 21.97 32.67
N ASN A 128 -40.40 22.40 33.94
CA ASN A 128 -40.05 21.51 35.03
C ASN A 128 -41.10 20.39 35.32
N VAL A 129 -42.34 20.60 34.92
CA VAL A 129 -43.43 19.62 35.00
C VAL A 129 -43.40 18.62 33.83
N MET A 130 -42.85 19.02 32.69
CA MET A 130 -42.80 18.17 31.48
C MET A 130 -41.82 16.98 31.63
N SER A 131 -42.14 15.87 30.96
CA SER A 131 -41.30 14.69 30.92
C SER A 131 -40.08 14.93 30.02
N LYS A 132 -38.90 15.01 30.64
CA LYS A 132 -37.58 15.07 29.91
C LYS A 132 -37.44 13.86 28.98
N MET A 133 -37.77 12.65 29.45
CA MET A 133 -37.64 11.42 28.67
C MET A 133 -38.55 11.45 27.43
N GLY A 134 -39.81 11.95 27.59
CA GLY A 134 -40.74 12.07 26.46
C GLY A 134 -40.19 12.98 25.34
N LEU A 135 -39.60 14.14 25.69
CA LEU A 135 -38.99 15.03 24.74
C LEU A 135 -37.79 14.44 24.06
N ILE A 136 -36.89 13.79 24.80
CA ILE A 136 -35.72 13.09 24.24
C ILE A 136 -36.16 12.00 23.27
N ARG A 137 -37.15 11.19 23.64
CA ARG A 137 -37.69 10.11 22.80
C ARG A 137 -38.29 10.65 21.51
N HIS A 138 -39.04 11.74 21.57
CA HIS A 138 -39.62 12.40 20.38
C HIS A 138 -38.54 12.92 19.45
N THR A 139 -37.57 13.66 19.98
CA THR A 139 -36.45 14.21 19.19
C THR A 139 -35.59 13.10 18.58
N ALA A 140 -35.29 12.04 19.33
CA ALA A 140 -34.53 10.91 18.82
C ALA A 140 -35.26 10.21 17.66
N LYS A 141 -36.58 10.04 17.75
CA LYS A 141 -37.40 9.48 16.67
C LYS A 141 -37.38 10.35 15.41
N ASP A 142 -37.48 11.66 15.57
CA ASP A 142 -37.46 12.59 14.45
C ASP A 142 -36.11 12.61 13.72
N LYS A 143 -35.00 12.53 14.45
CA LYS A 143 -33.64 12.51 13.87
C LYS A 143 -33.19 11.14 13.39
N ALA A 144 -33.76 10.06 13.91
CA ALA A 144 -33.35 8.68 13.62
C ALA A 144 -33.33 8.36 12.11
N LYS A 145 -34.36 8.80 11.38
CA LYS A 145 -34.46 8.56 9.92
C LYS A 145 -33.28 9.18 9.16
N ALA A 146 -32.98 10.45 9.42
CA ALA A 146 -31.88 11.14 8.76
C ALA A 146 -30.52 10.52 9.11
N VAL A 147 -30.28 10.18 10.39
CA VAL A 147 -29.05 9.54 10.86
C VAL A 147 -28.90 8.15 10.23
N PHE A 148 -29.95 7.33 10.16
CA PHE A 148 -29.91 6.02 9.55
C PHE A 148 -29.51 6.08 8.07
N PHE A 149 -30.22 6.88 7.27
CA PHE A 149 -29.94 6.98 5.85
C PHE A 149 -28.57 7.60 5.57
N SER A 150 -28.13 8.57 6.36
CA SER A 150 -26.81 9.18 6.19
C SER A 150 -25.68 8.17 6.44
N LYS A 151 -25.79 7.33 7.47
CA LYS A 151 -24.80 6.27 7.72
C LYS A 151 -24.85 5.17 6.65
N LEU A 152 -26.05 4.79 6.20
CA LEU A 152 -26.21 3.83 5.11
C LEU A 152 -25.54 4.32 3.82
N ILE A 153 -25.63 5.61 3.52
CA ILE A 153 -24.98 6.22 2.35
C ILE A 153 -23.45 6.11 2.46
N ILE A 154 -22.87 6.40 3.62
CA ILE A 154 -21.41 6.29 3.81
C ILE A 154 -20.96 4.83 3.66
N ILE A 155 -21.68 3.88 4.25
CA ILE A 155 -21.38 2.43 4.10
C ILE A 155 -21.47 2.04 2.60
N THR A 156 -22.48 2.55 1.89
CA THR A 156 -22.64 2.31 0.44
C THR A 156 -21.49 2.94 -0.36
N ALA A 157 -21.00 4.11 0.04
CA ALA A 157 -19.86 4.75 -0.60
C ALA A 157 -18.58 3.90 -0.50
N LEU A 158 -18.43 3.04 0.51
CA LEU A 158 -17.27 2.13 0.65
C LEU A 158 -17.32 0.90 -0.26
N ILE A 159 -18.44 0.62 -0.95
CA ILE A 159 -18.58 -0.56 -1.83
C ILE A 159 -17.46 -0.68 -2.87
N PRO A 160 -16.97 0.39 -3.53
CA PRO A 160 -15.88 0.30 -4.48
C PRO A 160 -14.62 -0.37 -3.92
N ILE A 161 -14.33 -0.20 -2.62
CA ILE A 161 -13.13 -0.77 -1.99
C ILE A 161 -13.20 -2.30 -1.97
N PHE A 162 -14.38 -2.89 -1.84
CA PHE A 162 -14.56 -4.35 -1.87
C PHE A 162 -14.39 -4.95 -3.27
N SER A 163 -14.36 -4.12 -4.31
CA SER A 163 -14.13 -4.58 -5.68
C SER A 163 -12.66 -4.82 -6.02
N PHE A 164 -11.74 -4.34 -5.18
CA PHE A 164 -10.31 -4.54 -5.37
C PHE A 164 -9.92 -6.01 -5.31
N GLN A 165 -8.88 -6.38 -6.06
CA GLN A 165 -8.40 -7.75 -6.20
C GLN A 165 -6.90 -7.82 -5.94
N LYS A 166 -6.33 -9.05 -5.87
CA LYS A 166 -4.88 -9.27 -5.69
C LYS A 166 -4.29 -8.44 -4.53
N VAL A 167 -3.21 -7.71 -4.78
CA VAL A 167 -2.47 -6.95 -3.75
C VAL A 167 -3.33 -5.84 -3.15
N GLU A 168 -3.94 -5.01 -3.99
CA GLU A 168 -4.80 -3.90 -3.55
C GLU A 168 -6.02 -4.41 -2.76
N GLY A 169 -6.59 -5.54 -3.14
CA GLY A 169 -7.68 -6.18 -2.39
C GLY A 169 -7.23 -6.64 -1.00
N LYS A 170 -6.09 -7.31 -0.90
CA LYS A 170 -5.55 -7.77 0.39
C LYS A 170 -5.22 -6.61 1.33
N MET A 171 -4.76 -5.48 0.80
CA MET A 171 -4.39 -4.32 1.60
C MET A 171 -5.61 -3.51 2.07
N PHE A 172 -6.58 -3.26 1.19
CA PHE A 172 -7.67 -2.32 1.47
C PHE A 172 -9.00 -2.96 1.89
N SER A 173 -9.24 -4.27 1.62
CA SER A 173 -10.46 -4.93 2.09
C SER A 173 -10.59 -4.90 3.62
N PRO A 174 -9.55 -5.17 4.43
CA PRO A 174 -9.66 -5.05 5.89
C PRO A 174 -10.03 -3.63 6.34
N LEU A 175 -9.56 -2.59 5.65
CA LEU A 175 -9.94 -1.21 5.92
C LEU A 175 -11.44 -0.98 5.70
N ALA A 176 -11.97 -1.44 4.55
CA ALA A 176 -13.39 -1.30 4.24
C ALA A 176 -14.29 -2.04 5.25
N TYR A 177 -13.90 -3.25 5.66
CA TYR A 177 -14.61 -3.99 6.71
C TYR A 177 -14.55 -3.28 8.06
N THR A 178 -13.38 -2.80 8.47
CA THR A 178 -13.21 -2.09 9.75
C THR A 178 -14.06 -0.83 9.79
N LEU A 179 -13.98 0.02 8.75
CA LEU A 179 -14.80 1.22 8.65
C LEU A 179 -16.30 0.90 8.57
N GLY A 180 -16.68 -0.09 7.77
CA GLY A 180 -18.08 -0.52 7.65
C GLY A 180 -18.67 -1.01 8.97
N PHE A 181 -17.94 -1.84 9.70
CA PHE A 181 -18.37 -2.32 11.03
C PHE A 181 -18.35 -1.22 12.10
N ALA A 182 -17.36 -0.33 12.08
CA ALA A 182 -17.33 0.81 12.99
C ALA A 182 -18.50 1.76 12.76
N LEU A 183 -18.87 2.02 11.50
CA LEU A 183 -20.05 2.81 11.14
C LEU A 183 -21.36 2.13 11.52
N LEU A 184 -21.45 0.81 11.35
CA LEU A 184 -22.60 0.03 11.79
C LEU A 184 -22.74 0.04 13.32
N GLY A 185 -21.65 -0.17 14.04
CA GLY A 185 -21.61 -0.06 15.51
C GLY A 185 -21.98 1.34 15.97
N ALA A 186 -21.42 2.37 15.36
CA ALA A 186 -21.76 3.76 15.65
C ALA A 186 -23.24 4.07 15.39
N LEU A 187 -23.82 3.52 14.31
CA LEU A 187 -25.26 3.65 14.04
C LEU A 187 -26.12 3.02 15.15
N ILE A 188 -25.79 1.79 15.54
CA ILE A 188 -26.50 1.08 16.60
C ILE A 188 -26.42 1.88 17.91
N PHE A 189 -25.22 2.30 18.33
CA PHE A 189 -25.04 3.05 19.57
C PHE A 189 -25.67 4.44 19.50
N THR A 190 -25.64 5.10 18.35
CA THR A 190 -26.31 6.39 18.17
C THR A 190 -27.81 6.30 18.36
N LEU A 191 -28.44 5.25 17.87
CA LEU A 191 -29.89 5.08 17.98
C LEU A 191 -30.36 4.50 19.33
N THR A 192 -29.49 3.81 20.05
CA THR A 192 -29.80 3.15 21.32
C THR A 192 -29.17 3.83 22.52
N LEU A 193 -27.84 3.85 22.58
CA LEU A 193 -27.07 4.29 23.74
C LEU A 193 -27.13 5.82 23.91
N VAL A 194 -27.00 6.59 22.83
CA VAL A 194 -26.98 8.06 22.90
C VAL A 194 -28.24 8.65 23.52
N PRO A 195 -29.48 8.27 23.14
CA PRO A 195 -30.69 8.75 23.80
C PRO A 195 -30.75 8.38 25.28
N VAL A 196 -30.30 7.18 25.64
CA VAL A 196 -30.29 6.71 27.04
C VAL A 196 -29.27 7.54 27.84
N MET A 197 -28.02 7.68 27.37
CA MET A 197 -27.00 8.51 28.05
C MET A 197 -27.45 9.96 28.14
N SER A 198 -28.09 10.51 27.09
CA SER A 198 -28.65 11.87 27.12
C SER A 198 -29.71 12.01 28.21
N SER A 199 -30.54 11.00 28.41
CA SER A 199 -31.54 11.02 29.49
C SER A 199 -30.93 10.99 30.89
N MET A 200 -29.81 10.31 31.05
CA MET A 200 -29.10 10.17 32.34
C MET A 200 -28.19 11.36 32.66
N LEU A 201 -27.37 11.78 31.72
CA LEU A 201 -26.30 12.75 31.93
C LEU A 201 -26.70 14.21 31.72
N LEU A 202 -27.59 14.52 30.75
CA LEU A 202 -27.99 15.89 30.52
C LEU A 202 -28.86 16.39 31.66
N LYS A 203 -28.65 17.64 32.09
CA LYS A 203 -29.56 18.31 33.05
C LYS A 203 -30.85 18.69 32.32
N LYS A 204 -31.93 18.82 33.08
CA LYS A 204 -33.20 19.28 32.55
C LYS A 204 -33.09 20.78 32.11
N ASN A 205 -32.44 21.58 32.91
CA ASN A 205 -32.15 22.99 32.61
C ASN A 205 -30.82 23.13 31.85
N VAL A 206 -30.84 22.78 30.56
CA VAL A 206 -29.71 22.95 29.65
C VAL A 206 -29.86 24.36 29.02
N ARG A 207 -28.82 25.18 29.11
CA ARG A 207 -28.74 26.46 28.41
C ARG A 207 -27.65 26.40 27.37
N GLU A 208 -27.94 26.84 26.18
CA GLU A 208 -26.93 27.01 25.13
C GLU A 208 -25.90 28.04 25.61
N LYS A 209 -24.68 27.57 25.88
CA LYS A 209 -23.56 28.43 26.25
C LYS A 209 -23.00 29.01 24.97
N ASN A 210 -23.09 30.34 24.81
CA ASN A 210 -22.47 31.04 23.70
C ASN A 210 -20.96 31.09 23.89
N ASN A 211 -20.25 30.17 23.24
CA ASN A 211 -18.80 30.29 23.09
C ASN A 211 -18.50 31.39 22.06
N ARG A 212 -17.72 32.44 22.48
CA ARG A 212 -17.36 33.56 21.61
C ARG A 212 -16.77 33.13 20.27
N PHE A 213 -15.95 32.09 20.27
CA PHE A 213 -15.33 31.55 19.07
C PHE A 213 -16.37 30.93 18.10
N VAL A 214 -17.25 30.07 18.61
CA VAL A 214 -18.32 29.45 17.82
C VAL A 214 -19.31 30.50 17.31
N HIS A 215 -19.63 31.49 18.15
CA HIS A 215 -20.51 32.59 17.76
C HIS A 215 -19.89 33.44 16.63
N PHE A 216 -18.61 33.77 16.70
CA PHE A 216 -17.89 34.50 15.65
C PHE A 216 -17.90 33.72 14.32
N ILE A 217 -17.57 32.42 14.35
CA ILE A 217 -17.59 31.57 13.15
C ILE A 217 -19.01 31.51 12.56
N ASN A 218 -20.02 31.29 13.41
CA ASN A 218 -21.40 31.20 12.96
C ASN A 218 -21.88 32.50 12.32
N GLN A 219 -21.53 33.66 12.91
CA GLN A 219 -21.85 34.98 12.33
C GLN A 219 -21.18 35.18 10.97
N LYS A 220 -19.88 34.87 10.85
CA LYS A 220 -19.15 35.01 9.59
C LYS A 220 -19.72 34.12 8.49
N CYS A 221 -19.98 32.85 8.82
CA CYS A 221 -20.56 31.90 7.85
C CYS A 221 -21.98 32.25 7.47
N THR A 222 -22.80 32.77 8.41
CA THR A 222 -24.15 33.26 8.11
C THR A 222 -24.11 34.50 7.20
N ALA A 223 -23.22 35.45 7.47
CA ALA A 223 -23.04 36.64 6.63
C ALA A 223 -22.57 36.25 5.21
N LEU A 224 -21.64 35.31 5.11
CA LEU A 224 -21.18 34.78 3.83
C LEU A 224 -22.30 34.09 3.05
N PHE A 225 -23.11 33.27 3.73
CA PHE A 225 -24.29 32.64 3.15
C PHE A 225 -25.29 33.68 2.65
N ASP A 226 -25.61 34.67 3.46
CA ASP A 226 -26.58 35.71 3.08
C ASP A 226 -26.09 36.51 1.85
N THR A 227 -24.79 36.78 1.75
CA THR A 227 -24.15 37.42 0.58
C THR A 227 -24.27 36.54 -0.68
N PHE A 228 -23.91 35.26 -0.59
CA PHE A 228 -24.04 34.34 -1.70
C PHE A 228 -25.50 34.10 -2.11
N TYR A 229 -26.38 34.04 -1.13
CA TYR A 229 -27.81 33.88 -1.38
C TYR A 229 -28.42 35.08 -2.09
N ALA A 230 -27.94 36.30 -1.77
CA ALA A 230 -28.38 37.53 -2.45
C ALA A 230 -27.92 37.57 -3.92
N HIS A 231 -26.71 37.07 -4.23
CA HIS A 231 -26.12 37.13 -5.57
C HIS A 231 -26.13 35.72 -6.25
N ARG A 232 -27.29 35.05 -6.33
CA ARG A 232 -27.45 33.65 -6.76
C ARG A 232 -26.78 33.32 -8.09
N LYS A 233 -26.91 34.19 -9.12
CA LYS A 233 -26.31 33.96 -10.45
C LYS A 233 -24.80 33.99 -10.40
N LEU A 234 -24.22 34.94 -9.66
CA LEU A 234 -22.79 35.05 -9.46
C LEU A 234 -22.25 33.82 -8.69
N THR A 235 -22.97 33.38 -7.65
CA THR A 235 -22.62 32.21 -6.84
C THR A 235 -22.58 30.94 -7.68
N ILE A 236 -23.60 30.71 -8.53
CA ILE A 236 -23.62 29.55 -9.43
C ILE A 236 -22.46 29.64 -10.43
N GLY A 237 -22.21 30.84 -11.01
CA GLY A 237 -21.07 31.04 -11.91
C GLY A 237 -19.73 30.75 -11.25
N LEU A 238 -19.52 31.32 -10.04
CA LEU A 238 -18.29 31.06 -9.26
C LEU A 238 -18.13 29.56 -8.91
N ALA A 239 -19.22 28.93 -8.50
CA ALA A 239 -19.20 27.50 -8.21
C ALA A 239 -18.81 26.67 -9.44
N THR A 240 -19.38 26.98 -10.61
CA THR A 240 -19.04 26.31 -11.88
C THR A 240 -17.56 26.51 -12.23
N VAL A 241 -17.03 27.72 -12.06
CA VAL A 241 -15.63 28.04 -12.29
C VAL A 241 -14.72 27.24 -11.32
N VAL A 242 -15.06 27.21 -10.03
CA VAL A 242 -14.29 26.44 -9.03
C VAL A 242 -14.27 24.95 -9.38
N ALA A 243 -15.42 24.38 -9.76
CA ALA A 243 -15.48 22.99 -10.20
C ALA A 243 -14.66 22.75 -11.48
N GLY A 244 -14.73 23.66 -12.45
CA GLY A 244 -13.94 23.60 -13.68
C GLY A 244 -12.43 23.69 -13.44
N VAL A 245 -12.00 24.62 -12.56
CA VAL A 245 -10.61 24.74 -12.11
C VAL A 245 -10.16 23.47 -11.39
N GLY A 246 -10.99 22.88 -10.54
CA GLY A 246 -10.67 21.61 -9.88
C GLY A 246 -10.44 20.46 -10.86
N LEU A 247 -11.29 20.31 -11.87
CA LEU A 247 -11.10 19.34 -12.94
C LEU A 247 -9.84 19.61 -13.76
N TRP A 248 -9.52 20.85 -14.03
CA TRP A 248 -8.28 21.24 -14.70
C TRP A 248 -7.05 20.93 -13.84
N LEU A 249 -7.08 21.24 -12.56
CA LEU A 249 -5.99 20.92 -11.62
C LEU A 249 -5.75 19.40 -11.49
N PHE A 250 -6.78 18.59 -11.63
CA PHE A 250 -6.63 17.12 -11.63
C PHE A 250 -5.72 16.62 -12.75
N SER A 251 -5.67 17.30 -13.90
CA SER A 251 -4.78 16.93 -15.01
C SER A 251 -3.29 17.12 -14.72
N PHE A 252 -2.93 17.89 -13.69
CA PHE A 252 -1.55 18.07 -13.24
C PHE A 252 -1.13 17.10 -12.13
N LEU A 253 -2.10 16.33 -11.63
CA LEU A 253 -1.83 15.38 -10.56
C LEU A 253 -1.20 14.13 -11.14
N GLY A 254 0.05 13.85 -10.76
CA GLY A 254 0.73 12.61 -11.11
C GLY A 254 0.00 11.39 -10.55
N THR A 255 0.26 10.23 -11.10
CA THR A 255 -0.38 8.98 -10.66
C THR A 255 0.65 7.94 -10.22
N GLU A 256 0.35 7.22 -9.13
CA GLU A 256 1.15 6.12 -8.60
C GLU A 256 0.26 4.98 -8.11
N PHE A 257 0.82 3.78 -7.96
CA PHE A 257 0.07 2.63 -7.44
C PHE A 257 -0.20 2.80 -5.95
N LEU A 258 0.86 2.74 -5.16
CA LEU A 258 0.87 2.94 -3.71
C LEU A 258 2.08 3.80 -3.34
N PRO A 259 1.99 4.62 -2.29
CA PRO A 259 3.18 5.25 -1.72
C PRO A 259 4.17 4.19 -1.26
N GLN A 260 5.46 4.42 -1.46
CA GLN A 260 6.50 3.50 -1.01
C GLN A 260 6.48 3.40 0.51
N LEU A 261 6.30 2.19 1.01
CA LEU A 261 6.39 1.90 2.44
C LEU A 261 7.85 1.98 2.88
N ASN A 262 8.13 2.60 4.01
CA ASN A 262 9.46 2.58 4.59
C ASN A 262 9.58 1.39 5.56
N GLU A 263 10.53 0.49 5.30
CA GLU A 263 10.79 -0.69 6.11
C GLU A 263 11.97 -0.50 7.08
N GLY A 264 12.57 0.71 7.12
CA GLY A 264 13.72 0.99 7.98
C GLY A 264 15.02 0.30 7.58
N SER A 265 15.06 -0.32 6.40
CA SER A 265 16.25 -0.97 5.83
C SER A 265 16.30 -0.78 4.32
N ILE A 266 17.43 -1.05 3.70
CA ILE A 266 17.60 -1.04 2.24
C ILE A 266 17.97 -2.46 1.81
N TYR A 267 17.39 -2.91 0.71
CA TYR A 267 17.71 -4.16 0.07
C TYR A 267 18.27 -3.89 -1.31
N ILE A 268 19.56 -4.23 -1.50
CA ILE A 268 20.25 -3.99 -2.77
C ILE A 268 20.47 -5.33 -3.45
N ARG A 269 20.04 -5.41 -4.69
CA ARG A 269 20.30 -6.55 -5.55
C ARG A 269 21.31 -6.13 -6.62
N ALA A 270 22.47 -6.78 -6.62
CA ALA A 270 23.51 -6.61 -7.64
C ALA A 270 23.45 -7.78 -8.62
N THR A 271 23.24 -7.49 -9.89
CA THR A 271 23.24 -8.48 -10.98
C THR A 271 24.55 -8.33 -11.75
N LEU A 272 25.43 -9.31 -11.57
CA LEU A 272 26.74 -9.37 -12.20
C LEU A 272 26.64 -10.03 -13.59
N PRO A 273 27.72 -9.99 -14.41
CA PRO A 273 27.79 -10.76 -15.64
C PRO A 273 27.55 -12.26 -15.40
N GLN A 274 26.72 -12.88 -16.22
CA GLN A 274 26.29 -14.27 -16.01
C GLN A 274 27.43 -15.31 -16.10
N SER A 275 28.54 -14.94 -16.73
CA SER A 275 29.74 -15.78 -16.85
C SER A 275 30.66 -15.73 -15.63
N ILE A 276 30.30 -14.98 -14.60
CA ILE A 276 31.13 -14.81 -13.41
C ILE A 276 31.25 -16.12 -12.62
N SER A 277 32.41 -16.37 -12.01
CA SER A 277 32.60 -17.47 -11.06
C SER A 277 32.06 -17.12 -9.68
N LEU A 278 31.81 -18.14 -8.86
CA LEU A 278 31.38 -17.94 -7.47
C LEU A 278 32.43 -17.18 -6.66
N ASP A 279 33.73 -17.51 -6.83
CA ASP A 279 34.82 -16.91 -6.07
C ASP A 279 34.98 -15.41 -6.37
N GLU A 280 34.85 -15.02 -7.64
CA GLU A 280 34.88 -13.60 -7.99
C GLU A 280 33.62 -12.88 -7.50
N SER A 281 32.44 -13.53 -7.57
CA SER A 281 31.21 -12.97 -7.00
C SER A 281 31.36 -12.72 -5.50
N VAL A 282 31.92 -13.67 -4.74
CA VAL A 282 32.18 -13.52 -3.30
C VAL A 282 33.19 -12.40 -3.03
N THR A 283 34.24 -12.32 -3.86
CA THR A 283 35.26 -11.26 -3.77
C THR A 283 34.62 -9.89 -3.97
N LEU A 284 33.80 -9.73 -5.00
CA LEU A 284 33.07 -8.49 -5.28
C LEU A 284 32.05 -8.19 -4.17
N ALA A 285 31.31 -9.18 -3.68
CA ALA A 285 30.38 -9.01 -2.57
C ALA A 285 31.08 -8.44 -1.33
N ASN A 286 32.27 -8.96 -1.00
CA ASN A 286 33.07 -8.47 0.12
C ASN A 286 33.56 -7.03 -0.07
N LYS A 287 33.96 -6.64 -1.31
CA LYS A 287 34.37 -5.27 -1.62
C LYS A 287 33.18 -4.32 -1.50
N MET A 288 32.05 -4.65 -2.11
CA MET A 288 30.82 -3.83 -2.05
C MET A 288 30.29 -3.70 -0.63
N ARG A 289 30.28 -4.79 0.15
CA ARG A 289 29.87 -4.74 1.57
C ARG A 289 30.75 -3.79 2.39
N LYS A 290 32.07 -3.84 2.22
CA LYS A 290 32.99 -2.90 2.87
C LYS A 290 32.71 -1.46 2.46
N LYS A 291 32.39 -1.21 1.21
CA LYS A 291 32.03 0.12 0.71
C LYS A 291 30.73 0.62 1.32
N LEU A 292 29.69 -0.22 1.38
CA LEU A 292 28.42 0.13 2.02
C LEU A 292 28.55 0.42 3.52
N LEU A 293 29.48 -0.23 4.22
CA LEU A 293 29.77 0.02 5.63
C LEU A 293 30.50 1.35 5.88
N THR A 294 30.96 2.08 4.85
CA THR A 294 31.57 3.40 5.01
C THR A 294 30.54 4.52 5.23
N PHE A 295 29.25 4.27 4.96
CA PHE A 295 28.20 5.23 5.20
C PHE A 295 27.84 5.26 6.69
N PRO A 296 27.87 6.42 7.36
CA PRO A 296 27.59 6.52 8.80
C PRO A 296 26.14 6.16 9.16
N GLU A 297 25.22 6.23 8.19
CA GLU A 297 23.83 5.85 8.35
C GLU A 297 23.63 4.33 8.39
N VAL A 298 24.64 3.56 7.97
CA VAL A 298 24.56 2.09 7.90
C VAL A 298 25.06 1.48 9.22
N ARG A 299 24.22 0.64 9.81
CA ARG A 299 24.52 -0.10 11.05
C ARG A 299 25.27 -1.39 10.76
N GLN A 300 24.76 -2.17 9.82
CA GLN A 300 25.35 -3.43 9.39
C GLN A 300 24.93 -3.80 7.97
N VAL A 301 25.74 -4.65 7.32
CA VAL A 301 25.44 -5.17 5.98
C VAL A 301 25.64 -6.67 5.95
N LEU A 302 24.61 -7.39 5.58
CA LEU A 302 24.66 -8.82 5.25
C LEU A 302 24.62 -9.00 3.74
N SER A 303 25.39 -9.92 3.19
CA SER A 303 25.33 -10.28 1.77
C SER A 303 25.09 -11.76 1.57
N GLN A 304 24.25 -12.08 0.59
CA GLN A 304 24.02 -13.43 0.08
C GLN A 304 24.50 -13.49 -1.36
N THR A 305 25.34 -14.45 -1.69
CA THR A 305 25.91 -14.61 -3.05
C THR A 305 25.46 -15.93 -3.63
N GLY A 306 24.91 -15.89 -4.84
CA GLY A 306 24.44 -17.07 -5.56
C GLY A 306 23.11 -17.60 -5.02
N ARG A 307 22.99 -18.94 -4.95
CA ARG A 307 21.77 -19.65 -4.56
C ARG A 307 22.08 -20.75 -3.55
N PRO A 308 21.10 -21.18 -2.76
CA PRO A 308 21.24 -22.36 -1.92
C PRO A 308 21.36 -23.64 -2.77
N ASN A 309 22.03 -24.67 -2.21
CA ASN A 309 22.25 -25.92 -2.92
C ASN A 309 20.98 -26.77 -3.06
N ASP A 310 19.93 -26.49 -2.32
CA ASP A 310 18.64 -27.19 -2.35
C ASP A 310 17.76 -26.83 -3.56
N GLY A 311 18.17 -25.84 -4.37
CA GLY A 311 17.44 -25.41 -5.56
C GLY A 311 16.16 -24.63 -5.29
N THR A 312 15.94 -24.14 -4.07
CA THR A 312 14.74 -23.35 -3.70
C THR A 312 14.70 -21.98 -4.33
N ASP A 313 15.85 -21.42 -4.76
CA ASP A 313 15.93 -20.14 -5.47
C ASP A 313 16.49 -20.35 -6.90
N ALA A 314 15.75 -19.83 -7.89
CA ALA A 314 16.10 -19.91 -9.30
C ALA A 314 17.04 -18.76 -9.70
N THR A 315 18.24 -18.74 -9.17
CA THR A 315 19.27 -17.74 -9.49
C THR A 315 20.64 -18.41 -9.73
N GLY A 316 21.67 -17.64 -9.99
CA GLY A 316 23.04 -18.13 -10.25
C GLY A 316 24.09 -17.30 -9.51
N PHE A 317 25.37 -17.61 -9.76
CA PHE A 317 26.51 -16.92 -9.12
C PHE A 317 26.57 -15.43 -9.41
N TYR A 318 25.90 -14.97 -10.44
CA TYR A 318 25.80 -13.58 -10.85
C TYR A 318 24.89 -12.75 -9.94
N ASN A 319 24.14 -13.34 -9.02
CA ASN A 319 23.22 -12.64 -8.12
C ASN A 319 23.85 -12.45 -6.75
N ILE A 320 23.94 -11.18 -6.32
CA ILE A 320 24.31 -10.83 -4.95
C ILE A 320 23.20 -9.98 -4.36
N GLU A 321 22.77 -10.33 -3.16
CA GLU A 321 21.75 -9.61 -2.41
C GLU A 321 22.37 -9.04 -1.14
N PHE A 322 22.19 -7.73 -0.91
CA PHE A 322 22.64 -7.05 0.29
C PHE A 322 21.45 -6.60 1.11
N HIS A 323 21.41 -7.05 2.34
CA HIS A 323 20.55 -6.49 3.35
C HIS A 323 21.33 -5.41 4.11
N VAL A 324 20.97 -4.16 3.90
CA VAL A 324 21.61 -2.99 4.51
C VAL A 324 20.70 -2.46 5.60
N ASP A 325 21.08 -2.71 6.82
CA ASP A 325 20.39 -2.23 8.00
C ASP A 325 20.89 -0.82 8.33
N ILE A 326 19.96 0.13 8.45
CA ILE A 326 20.26 1.54 8.63
C ILE A 326 19.73 2.04 9.98
N TYR A 327 20.42 3.02 10.57
CA TYR A 327 19.90 3.72 11.73
C TYR A 327 18.61 4.47 11.39
N PRO A 328 17.71 4.72 12.35
CA PRO A 328 16.53 5.55 12.11
C PRO A 328 16.90 6.93 11.55
N GLU A 329 16.19 7.42 10.54
CA GLU A 329 16.50 8.69 9.84
C GLU A 329 16.62 9.89 10.81
N LYS A 330 15.86 9.90 11.90
CA LYS A 330 15.93 10.94 12.93
C LYS A 330 17.28 11.03 13.65
N ASP A 331 18.05 9.94 13.65
CA ASP A 331 19.32 9.82 14.33
C ASP A 331 20.52 10.09 13.38
N TRP A 332 20.25 10.41 12.09
CA TRP A 332 21.28 10.70 11.09
C TRP A 332 21.84 12.11 11.27
N GLU A 333 23.16 12.21 11.34
CA GLU A 333 23.86 13.50 11.38
C GLU A 333 23.85 14.23 10.04
N SER A 334 23.80 13.47 8.93
CA SER A 334 23.88 13.99 7.55
C SER A 334 22.65 14.77 7.11
N LYS A 335 21.51 14.65 7.81
CA LYS A 335 20.21 15.23 7.39
C LYS A 335 19.74 14.81 5.99
N LEU A 336 20.28 13.73 5.44
CA LEU A 336 19.85 13.15 4.18
C LEU A 336 18.47 12.50 4.36
N THR A 337 17.72 12.45 3.27
CA THR A 337 16.58 11.53 3.18
C THR A 337 17.08 10.14 2.76
N LYS A 338 16.29 9.10 3.02
CA LYS A 338 16.60 7.74 2.56
C LYS A 338 16.84 7.64 1.05
N LEU A 339 16.06 8.38 0.25
CA LEU A 339 16.25 8.44 -1.20
C LEU A 339 17.61 9.05 -1.57
N GLN A 340 18.00 10.15 -0.95
CA GLN A 340 19.31 10.76 -1.18
C GLN A 340 20.46 9.85 -0.73
N LEU A 341 20.26 9.05 0.32
CA LEU A 341 21.24 8.03 0.71
C LEU A 341 21.36 6.94 -0.36
N ILE A 342 20.23 6.47 -0.89
CA ILE A 342 20.20 5.48 -1.98
C ILE A 342 20.94 6.04 -3.22
N ASP A 343 20.68 7.29 -3.61
CA ASP A 343 21.34 7.90 -4.77
C ASP A 343 22.87 7.96 -4.57
N LYS A 344 23.35 8.30 -3.37
CA LYS A 344 24.80 8.28 -3.04
C LYS A 344 25.38 6.88 -3.04
N MET A 345 24.66 5.89 -2.51
CA MET A 345 25.08 4.50 -2.55
C MET A 345 25.18 3.98 -4.00
N GLN A 346 24.22 4.36 -4.84
CA GLN A 346 24.22 4.01 -6.26
C GLN A 346 25.41 4.65 -6.99
N GLU A 347 25.70 5.93 -6.74
CA GLU A 347 26.88 6.62 -7.30
C GLU A 347 28.17 5.91 -6.87
N ASP A 348 28.32 5.61 -5.59
CA ASP A 348 29.48 4.94 -5.02
C ASP A 348 29.67 3.50 -5.52
N LEU A 349 28.59 2.77 -5.77
CA LEU A 349 28.64 1.42 -6.33
C LEU A 349 28.84 1.40 -7.85
N SER A 350 28.57 2.49 -8.54
CA SER A 350 28.76 2.61 -10.00
C SER A 350 30.23 2.46 -10.45
N ILE A 351 31.18 2.53 -9.52
CA ILE A 351 32.61 2.23 -9.78
C ILE A 351 32.85 0.78 -10.23
N TYR A 352 31.90 -0.14 -9.97
CA TYR A 352 31.99 -1.53 -10.39
C TYR A 352 31.32 -1.70 -11.77
N PRO A 353 32.09 -1.79 -12.87
CA PRO A 353 31.51 -1.78 -14.21
C PRO A 353 30.77 -3.09 -14.53
N GLY A 354 29.71 -3.00 -15.31
CA GLY A 354 28.95 -4.16 -15.79
C GLY A 354 28.08 -4.84 -14.74
N ILE A 355 27.81 -4.15 -13.62
CA ILE A 355 26.91 -4.62 -12.57
C ILE A 355 25.67 -3.75 -12.57
N ASP A 356 24.49 -4.38 -12.67
CA ASP A 356 23.20 -3.69 -12.56
C ASP A 356 22.75 -3.73 -11.11
N PHE A 357 22.53 -2.56 -10.51
CA PHE A 357 22.03 -2.43 -9.14
C PHE A 357 20.53 -2.14 -9.16
N ASN A 358 19.81 -2.77 -8.22
CA ASN A 358 18.41 -2.46 -7.94
C ASN A 358 18.25 -2.22 -6.45
N PHE A 359 17.70 -1.05 -6.09
CA PHE A 359 17.48 -0.64 -4.72
C PHE A 359 16.02 -0.82 -4.36
N SER A 360 15.74 -1.66 -3.41
CA SER A 360 14.41 -1.99 -2.90
C SER A 360 14.43 -2.10 -1.37
N GLN A 361 13.49 -2.80 -0.81
CA GLN A 361 13.38 -3.11 0.60
C GLN A 361 12.94 -4.57 0.76
N PRO A 362 13.23 -5.24 1.88
CA PRO A 362 13.04 -6.71 2.00
C PRO A 362 11.63 -7.22 1.73
N ILE A 363 10.59 -6.52 2.24
CA ILE A 363 9.20 -6.92 2.01
C ILE A 363 8.75 -6.49 0.61
N THR A 364 9.11 -5.28 0.21
CA THR A 364 8.77 -4.70 -1.10
C THR A 364 9.30 -5.58 -2.22
N ASP A 365 10.59 -6.00 -2.17
CA ASP A 365 11.21 -6.87 -3.17
C ASP A 365 10.46 -8.20 -3.33
N ASN A 366 10.11 -8.84 -2.21
CA ASN A 366 9.34 -10.09 -2.23
C ASN A 366 7.91 -9.90 -2.79
N VAL A 367 7.26 -8.77 -2.49
CA VAL A 367 5.91 -8.46 -3.00
C VAL A 367 5.95 -8.20 -4.51
N GLU A 368 6.95 -7.46 -4.99
CA GLU A 368 7.16 -7.17 -6.41
C GLU A 368 7.37 -8.47 -7.20
N GLU A 369 8.24 -9.36 -6.70
CA GLU A 369 8.48 -10.67 -7.30
C GLU A 369 7.22 -11.54 -7.33
N ALA A 370 6.51 -11.64 -6.21
CA ALA A 370 5.27 -12.42 -6.12
C ALA A 370 4.15 -11.86 -7.03
N ALA A 371 4.10 -10.54 -7.23
CA ALA A 371 3.06 -9.89 -8.03
C ALA A 371 3.33 -9.95 -9.54
N SER A 372 4.58 -9.77 -9.95
CA SER A 372 4.97 -9.64 -11.36
C SER A 372 5.71 -10.87 -11.91
N GLY A 373 6.26 -11.72 -11.04
CA GLY A 373 7.20 -12.79 -11.39
C GLY A 373 8.56 -12.26 -11.84
N VAL A 374 8.86 -10.98 -11.52
CA VAL A 374 10.10 -10.29 -11.84
C VAL A 374 10.52 -9.46 -10.65
N LYS A 375 11.79 -9.48 -10.30
CA LYS A 375 12.36 -8.72 -9.19
C LYS A 375 12.58 -7.25 -9.63
N GLY A 376 11.60 -6.39 -9.40
CA GLY A 376 11.58 -4.96 -9.75
C GLY A 376 10.18 -4.39 -9.80
N SER A 377 10.02 -3.10 -9.50
CA SER A 377 8.72 -2.43 -9.36
C SER A 377 7.90 -2.49 -10.65
N ILE A 378 8.58 -2.32 -11.80
CA ILE A 378 7.96 -2.36 -13.13
C ILE A 378 8.81 -3.22 -14.05
N ALA A 379 8.17 -3.99 -14.93
CA ALA A 379 8.86 -4.76 -15.93
C ALA A 379 8.13 -4.75 -17.29
N VAL A 380 8.94 -4.76 -18.36
CA VAL A 380 8.46 -5.00 -19.72
C VAL A 380 8.84 -6.43 -20.10
N LYS A 381 7.87 -7.31 -20.19
CA LYS A 381 8.06 -8.68 -20.64
C LYS A 381 7.96 -8.76 -22.15
N VAL A 382 8.99 -9.32 -22.78
CA VAL A 382 9.05 -9.63 -24.21
C VAL A 382 8.75 -11.10 -24.39
N PHE A 383 7.58 -11.45 -24.86
CA PHE A 383 7.18 -12.83 -25.12
C PHE A 383 7.61 -13.24 -26.53
N GLY A 384 8.21 -14.42 -26.66
CA GLY A 384 8.67 -14.96 -27.94
C GLY A 384 9.14 -16.42 -27.82
N LYS A 385 9.23 -17.09 -28.96
CA LYS A 385 9.68 -18.50 -28.99
C LYS A 385 11.20 -18.62 -28.92
N ASP A 386 11.91 -17.72 -29.60
CA ASP A 386 13.36 -17.67 -29.65
C ASP A 386 13.91 -16.80 -28.50
N LEU A 387 14.79 -17.35 -27.67
CA LEU A 387 15.36 -16.65 -26.54
C LEU A 387 16.36 -15.58 -26.96
N TYR A 388 17.13 -15.81 -28.01
CA TYR A 388 18.11 -14.85 -28.54
C TYR A 388 17.44 -13.61 -29.10
N GLU A 389 16.37 -13.81 -29.91
CA GLU A 389 15.63 -12.67 -30.44
C GLU A 389 14.86 -11.92 -29.35
N SER A 390 14.31 -12.63 -28.34
CA SER A 390 13.69 -12.00 -27.18
C SER A 390 14.67 -11.15 -26.38
N GLU A 391 15.88 -11.63 -26.17
CA GLU A 391 16.92 -10.87 -25.45
C GLU A 391 17.41 -9.67 -26.25
N LYS A 392 17.60 -9.80 -27.57
CA LYS A 392 17.96 -8.69 -28.44
C LYS A 392 16.91 -7.58 -28.40
N LEU A 393 15.62 -7.94 -28.44
CA LEU A 393 14.54 -6.97 -28.28
C LEU A 393 14.54 -6.34 -26.89
N ALA A 394 14.79 -7.12 -25.83
CA ALA A 394 14.92 -6.59 -24.47
C ALA A 394 16.05 -5.58 -24.34
N VAL A 395 17.23 -5.87 -24.90
CA VAL A 395 18.36 -4.93 -24.92
C VAL A 395 18.04 -3.65 -25.73
N GLN A 396 17.25 -3.74 -26.80
CA GLN A 396 16.80 -2.55 -27.52
C GLN A 396 15.84 -1.71 -26.65
N ILE A 397 14.91 -2.36 -25.95
CA ILE A 397 13.99 -1.70 -25.04
C ILE A 397 14.75 -1.04 -23.89
N ASP A 398 15.74 -1.71 -23.30
CA ASP A 398 16.61 -1.19 -22.26
C ASP A 398 17.27 0.14 -22.68
N LYS A 399 17.90 0.17 -23.85
CA LYS A 399 18.51 1.40 -24.39
C LYS A 399 17.52 2.54 -24.57
N ILE A 400 16.27 2.24 -24.96
CA ILE A 400 15.23 3.25 -25.12
C ILE A 400 14.77 3.75 -23.75
N LEU A 401 14.54 2.86 -22.79
CA LEU A 401 14.11 3.20 -21.43
C LEU A 401 15.15 4.07 -20.73
N ASN A 402 16.42 3.85 -20.93
CA ASN A 402 17.51 4.69 -20.39
C ASN A 402 17.45 6.16 -20.86
N THR A 403 16.72 6.47 -21.93
CA THR A 403 16.47 7.84 -22.40
C THR A 403 15.28 8.53 -21.75
N VAL A 404 14.53 7.84 -20.90
CA VAL A 404 13.34 8.37 -20.24
C VAL A 404 13.70 8.89 -18.86
N GLN A 405 13.50 10.17 -18.64
CA GLN A 405 13.79 10.78 -17.34
C GLN A 405 12.95 10.16 -16.21
N GLY A 406 13.59 9.84 -15.11
CA GLY A 406 12.97 9.26 -13.92
C GLY A 406 12.92 7.72 -13.94
N ILE A 407 13.40 7.06 -15.01
CA ILE A 407 13.64 5.62 -15.00
C ILE A 407 15.01 5.35 -14.38
N GLU A 408 15.01 4.54 -13.34
CA GLU A 408 16.17 4.14 -12.55
C GLU A 408 16.19 2.61 -12.37
N ASP A 409 17.30 2.07 -11.84
CA ASP A 409 17.48 0.63 -11.58
C ASP A 409 17.21 -0.25 -12.81
N LEU A 410 17.53 0.26 -13.97
CA LEU A 410 17.26 -0.40 -15.25
C LEU A 410 18.16 -1.63 -15.41
N GLY A 411 17.57 -2.75 -15.81
CA GLY A 411 18.34 -3.97 -16.04
C GLY A 411 17.58 -5.01 -16.87
N VAL A 412 18.33 -5.71 -17.72
CA VAL A 412 17.78 -6.82 -18.53
C VAL A 412 17.90 -8.13 -17.76
N ILE A 413 16.78 -8.80 -17.56
CA ILE A 413 16.77 -10.19 -17.04
C ILE A 413 17.12 -11.10 -18.22
N ARG A 414 18.39 -11.46 -18.29
CA ARG A 414 18.92 -12.26 -19.38
C ARG A 414 18.61 -13.74 -19.17
N ASN A 415 18.24 -14.39 -20.25
CA ASN A 415 18.00 -15.83 -20.26
C ASN A 415 19.24 -16.61 -20.72
N ILE A 416 20.19 -15.95 -21.38
CA ILE A 416 21.35 -16.56 -22.04
C ILE A 416 22.63 -15.90 -21.49
N GLY A 417 23.72 -16.65 -21.42
CA GLY A 417 25.01 -16.08 -21.04
C GLY A 417 25.83 -16.93 -20.08
N GLN A 418 25.29 -18.02 -19.58
CA GLN A 418 26.09 -18.94 -18.72
C GLN A 418 26.97 -19.83 -19.57
N PRO A 419 28.28 -19.88 -19.30
CA PRO A 419 29.17 -20.89 -19.88
C PRO A 419 28.70 -22.28 -19.45
N GLU A 420 28.59 -23.17 -20.41
CA GLU A 420 28.19 -24.56 -20.22
C GLU A 420 29.25 -25.46 -20.87
N LEU A 421 29.76 -26.39 -20.09
CA LEU A 421 30.66 -27.41 -20.62
C LEU A 421 29.80 -28.52 -21.24
N ARG A 422 29.94 -28.69 -22.55
CA ARG A 422 29.26 -29.74 -23.32
C ARG A 422 30.23 -30.86 -23.62
N ILE A 423 29.87 -32.08 -23.22
CA ILE A 423 30.62 -33.32 -23.52
C ILE A 423 29.73 -34.13 -24.44
N GLU A 424 30.00 -34.12 -25.73
CA GLU A 424 29.23 -34.80 -26.76
C GLU A 424 29.89 -36.14 -27.12
N LEU A 425 29.27 -37.26 -26.75
CA LEU A 425 29.82 -38.59 -26.93
C LEU A 425 29.79 -38.99 -28.41
N ASN A 426 30.94 -39.50 -28.91
CA ASN A 426 31.08 -39.98 -30.27
C ASN A 426 30.78 -41.50 -30.33
N GLU A 427 29.62 -41.88 -30.83
CA GLU A 427 29.16 -43.29 -30.85
C GLU A 427 30.09 -44.21 -31.64
N ARG A 428 30.76 -43.71 -32.70
CA ARG A 428 31.73 -44.50 -33.46
C ARG A 428 32.99 -44.82 -32.64
N GLN A 429 33.45 -43.86 -31.88
CA GLN A 429 34.62 -44.06 -31.00
C GLN A 429 34.27 -44.96 -29.83
N LEU A 430 33.08 -44.81 -29.23
CA LEU A 430 32.60 -45.69 -28.19
C LEU A 430 32.58 -47.16 -28.66
N ALA A 431 32.01 -47.39 -29.83
CA ALA A 431 32.00 -48.74 -30.44
C ALA A 431 33.41 -49.27 -30.76
N ARG A 432 34.31 -48.39 -31.25
CA ARG A 432 35.71 -48.78 -31.56
C ARG A 432 36.50 -49.20 -30.34
N TYR A 433 36.33 -48.48 -29.23
CA TYR A 433 37.06 -48.80 -27.98
C TYR A 433 36.30 -49.79 -27.08
N GLY A 434 35.11 -50.23 -27.48
CA GLY A 434 34.27 -51.12 -26.67
C GLY A 434 33.87 -50.55 -25.33
N VAL A 435 33.51 -49.26 -25.30
CA VAL A 435 33.09 -48.53 -24.10
C VAL A 435 31.58 -48.32 -24.14
N ALA A 436 30.89 -48.67 -23.08
CA ALA A 436 29.46 -48.39 -22.98
C ALA A 436 29.20 -46.91 -22.67
N LYS A 437 28.17 -46.33 -23.26
CA LYS A 437 27.77 -44.95 -23.06
C LYS A 437 27.45 -44.65 -21.58
N GLU A 438 26.85 -45.63 -20.90
CA GLU A 438 26.47 -45.54 -19.49
C GLU A 438 27.71 -45.44 -18.57
N ASP A 439 28.79 -46.17 -18.90
CA ASP A 439 30.04 -46.12 -18.14
C ASP A 439 30.70 -44.75 -18.26
N VAL A 440 30.73 -44.14 -19.48
CA VAL A 440 31.25 -42.79 -19.68
C VAL A 440 30.44 -41.80 -18.87
N GLN A 441 29.10 -41.84 -18.94
CA GLN A 441 28.25 -40.93 -18.19
C GLN A 441 28.43 -41.08 -16.66
N SER A 442 28.53 -42.30 -16.16
CA SER A 442 28.77 -42.58 -14.73
C SER A 442 30.12 -42.03 -14.26
N ILE A 443 31.17 -42.18 -15.07
CA ILE A 443 32.49 -41.61 -14.76
C ILE A 443 32.46 -40.06 -14.79
N ILE A 444 31.82 -39.46 -15.78
CA ILE A 444 31.66 -37.99 -15.86
C ILE A 444 30.91 -37.48 -14.64
N GLU A 445 29.79 -38.10 -14.28
CA GLU A 445 29.01 -37.76 -13.08
C GLU A 445 29.90 -37.81 -11.83
N MET A 446 30.61 -38.94 -11.63
CA MET A 446 31.44 -39.13 -10.46
C MET A 446 32.64 -38.19 -10.42
N ALA A 447 33.36 -38.04 -11.54
CA ALA A 447 34.61 -37.29 -11.59
C ALA A 447 34.36 -35.79 -11.47
N ILE A 448 33.33 -35.24 -12.13
CA ILE A 448 33.06 -33.81 -12.19
C ILE A 448 32.09 -33.37 -11.10
N GLY A 449 30.90 -33.94 -11.06
CA GLY A 449 29.83 -33.57 -10.13
C GLY A 449 29.98 -34.16 -8.73
N GLY A 450 30.54 -35.35 -8.68
CA GLY A 450 30.60 -36.21 -7.50
C GLY A 450 29.39 -37.14 -7.42
N LYS A 451 29.64 -38.36 -7.02
CA LYS A 451 28.62 -39.40 -6.81
C LYS A 451 28.61 -39.85 -5.37
N SER A 452 27.46 -39.97 -4.76
CA SER A 452 27.33 -40.50 -3.41
C SER A 452 27.63 -42.01 -3.42
N ALA A 453 28.68 -42.39 -2.74
CA ALA A 453 29.05 -43.81 -2.55
C ALA A 453 28.27 -44.45 -1.41
N SER A 454 27.94 -43.67 -0.36
CA SER A 454 27.22 -44.15 0.83
C SER A 454 26.63 -42.95 1.60
N LEU A 455 25.82 -43.27 2.61
CA LEU A 455 25.29 -42.32 3.57
C LEU A 455 25.88 -42.57 4.95
N LEU A 456 26.38 -41.54 5.59
CA LEU A 456 26.71 -41.54 7.01
C LEU A 456 25.51 -41.01 7.80
N TYR A 457 25.11 -41.74 8.83
CA TYR A 457 24.05 -41.32 9.75
C TYR A 457 24.69 -40.94 11.08
N GLU A 458 24.42 -39.72 11.51
CA GLU A 458 24.74 -39.22 12.84
C GLU A 458 23.41 -38.77 13.51
N ASP A 459 22.90 -39.64 14.37
CA ASP A 459 21.55 -39.51 14.94
C ASP A 459 20.48 -39.38 13.85
N GLU A 460 19.77 -38.25 13.79
CA GLU A 460 18.77 -37.97 12.75
C GLU A 460 19.35 -37.36 11.46
N ARG A 461 20.65 -37.03 11.46
CA ARG A 461 21.30 -36.37 10.32
C ARG A 461 21.83 -37.39 9.34
N LYS A 462 21.72 -37.07 8.04
CA LYS A 462 22.24 -37.88 6.93
C LYS A 462 23.26 -37.06 6.17
N PHE A 463 24.47 -37.66 6.00
CA PHE A 463 25.54 -37.03 5.24
C PHE A 463 25.94 -37.95 4.08
N ASN A 464 26.07 -37.36 2.87
CA ASN A 464 26.54 -38.10 1.72
C ASN A 464 28.09 -38.30 1.79
N ILE A 465 28.56 -39.49 1.66
CA ILE A 465 29.98 -39.77 1.39
C ILE A 465 30.17 -39.68 -0.13
N MET A 466 30.69 -38.52 -0.57
CA MET A 466 30.84 -38.22 -2.00
C MET A 466 32.22 -38.63 -2.51
N VAL A 467 32.24 -39.27 -3.69
CA VAL A 467 33.47 -39.54 -4.44
C VAL A 467 33.53 -38.59 -5.63
N ARG A 468 34.59 -37.81 -5.70
CA ARG A 468 34.82 -36.83 -6.75
C ARG A 468 36.32 -36.63 -6.98
N TYR A 469 36.71 -36.28 -8.21
CA TYR A 469 38.09 -35.91 -8.46
C TYR A 469 38.44 -34.59 -7.75
N SER A 470 39.71 -34.45 -7.34
CA SER A 470 40.20 -33.18 -6.80
C SER A 470 40.11 -32.09 -7.86
N GLU A 471 40.06 -30.85 -7.41
CA GLU A 471 39.76 -29.70 -8.27
C GLU A 471 40.72 -29.56 -9.45
N GLU A 472 42.00 -29.80 -9.22
CA GLU A 472 43.07 -29.73 -10.24
C GLU A 472 42.81 -30.58 -11.47
N PHE A 473 42.11 -31.72 -11.34
CA PHE A 473 41.81 -32.64 -12.46
C PHE A 473 40.47 -32.36 -13.15
N ARG A 474 39.75 -31.26 -12.81
CA ARG A 474 38.44 -30.96 -13.37
C ARG A 474 38.23 -29.46 -13.63
N GLN A 475 39.33 -28.65 -13.67
CA GLN A 475 39.26 -27.20 -13.81
C GLN A 475 38.97 -26.70 -15.24
N ASN A 476 39.40 -27.46 -16.24
CA ASN A 476 39.30 -27.05 -17.64
C ASN A 476 39.04 -28.26 -18.56
N GLU A 477 38.76 -27.96 -19.84
CA GLU A 477 38.43 -28.95 -20.86
C GLU A 477 39.58 -29.99 -21.04
N GLU A 478 40.83 -29.52 -20.96
CA GLU A 478 42.01 -30.39 -21.14
C GLU A 478 42.13 -31.41 -20.03
N GLU A 479 42.03 -31.04 -18.78
CA GLU A 479 42.10 -31.95 -17.63
C GLU A 479 40.92 -32.92 -17.60
N ILE A 480 39.68 -32.43 -17.91
CA ILE A 480 38.50 -33.27 -18.02
C ILE A 480 38.68 -34.32 -19.15
N GLY A 481 39.27 -33.89 -20.27
CA GLY A 481 39.59 -34.79 -21.37
C GLY A 481 40.55 -35.94 -21.02
N LYS A 482 41.39 -35.77 -19.98
CA LYS A 482 42.34 -36.81 -19.49
C LYS A 482 41.70 -37.84 -18.56
N ILE A 483 40.46 -37.60 -18.10
CA ILE A 483 39.75 -38.56 -17.22
C ILE A 483 39.61 -39.90 -17.95
N LEU A 484 39.96 -41.00 -17.26
CA LEU A 484 39.98 -42.30 -17.82
C LEU A 484 38.68 -43.07 -17.61
N VAL A 485 38.19 -43.73 -18.65
CA VAL A 485 37.01 -44.58 -18.64
C VAL A 485 37.44 -46.02 -18.95
N PRO A 486 37.00 -47.01 -18.17
CA PRO A 486 37.33 -48.40 -18.45
C PRO A 486 36.55 -48.94 -19.65
N ALA A 487 37.23 -49.57 -20.60
CA ALA A 487 36.64 -50.33 -21.67
C ALA A 487 36.33 -51.77 -21.21
N MET A 488 35.56 -52.54 -21.98
CA MET A 488 35.14 -53.90 -21.65
C MET A 488 36.32 -54.86 -21.50
N ASP A 489 37.44 -54.60 -22.18
CA ASP A 489 38.68 -55.38 -22.10
C ASP A 489 39.61 -54.97 -20.96
N GLY A 490 39.20 -53.99 -20.15
CA GLY A 490 40.01 -53.44 -19.08
C GLY A 490 40.97 -52.31 -19.49
N THR A 491 40.99 -51.93 -20.76
CA THR A 491 41.81 -50.77 -21.25
C THR A 491 41.21 -49.45 -20.73
N MET A 492 42.07 -48.58 -20.23
CA MET A 492 41.65 -47.23 -19.76
C MET A 492 41.73 -46.22 -20.90
N VAL A 493 40.61 -45.69 -21.32
CA VAL A 493 40.48 -44.74 -22.47
C VAL A 493 40.19 -43.35 -21.98
N PRO A 494 40.97 -42.32 -22.36
CA PRO A 494 40.66 -40.91 -22.01
C PRO A 494 39.36 -40.42 -22.66
N ILE A 495 38.58 -39.60 -21.92
CA ILE A 495 37.29 -39.06 -22.41
C ILE A 495 37.48 -38.30 -23.73
N LYS A 496 38.59 -37.60 -23.95
CA LYS A 496 38.87 -36.89 -25.21
C LYS A 496 38.90 -37.79 -26.46
N GLU A 497 39.16 -39.09 -26.30
CA GLU A 497 39.09 -40.04 -27.39
C GLU A 497 37.67 -40.55 -27.66
N LEU A 498 36.74 -40.35 -26.70
CA LEU A 498 35.37 -40.85 -26.70
C LEU A 498 34.33 -39.74 -26.93
N ALA A 499 34.72 -38.47 -26.77
CA ALA A 499 33.80 -37.35 -26.80
C ALA A 499 34.47 -36.06 -27.27
N ASP A 500 33.69 -35.18 -27.87
CA ASP A 500 34.06 -33.80 -28.14
C ASP A 500 33.67 -32.94 -26.91
N ILE A 501 34.65 -32.23 -26.33
CA ILE A 501 34.47 -31.39 -25.16
C ILE A 501 34.59 -29.97 -25.63
N THR A 502 33.50 -29.18 -25.44
CA THR A 502 33.44 -27.79 -25.89
C THR A 502 32.71 -26.91 -24.86
N THR A 503 33.21 -25.68 -24.68
CA THR A 503 32.48 -24.69 -23.91
C THR A 503 31.57 -23.91 -24.82
N ILE A 504 30.28 -23.90 -24.51
CA ILE A 504 29.25 -23.14 -25.23
C ILE A 504 28.60 -22.14 -24.31
N THR A 505 27.92 -21.14 -24.88
CA THR A 505 27.05 -20.26 -24.15
C THR A 505 25.61 -20.76 -24.26
N GLY A 506 25.06 -21.23 -23.16
CA GLY A 506 23.73 -21.82 -23.07
C GLY A 506 22.69 -20.90 -22.36
N PRO A 507 21.43 -21.34 -22.36
CA PRO A 507 20.40 -20.67 -21.57
C PRO A 507 20.58 -21.02 -20.09
N LEU A 508 20.66 -19.98 -19.25
CA LEU A 508 20.75 -20.13 -17.80
C LEU A 508 19.40 -20.52 -17.20
N LEU A 509 18.38 -19.72 -17.49
CA LEU A 509 17.00 -19.87 -17.02
C LEU A 509 16.04 -19.55 -18.16
N ILE A 510 14.95 -20.30 -18.22
CA ILE A 510 13.87 -20.03 -19.19
C ILE A 510 12.63 -19.62 -18.43
N PHE A 511 12.43 -18.31 -18.31
CA PHE A 511 11.26 -17.75 -17.65
C PHE A 511 10.00 -17.95 -18.47
N ARG A 512 8.90 -18.28 -17.79
CA ARG A 512 7.58 -18.46 -18.40
C ARG A 512 6.50 -17.76 -17.59
N ASP A 513 5.55 -17.18 -18.33
CA ASP A 513 4.30 -16.63 -17.77
C ASP A 513 3.15 -17.20 -18.62
N ASN A 514 2.20 -17.91 -17.99
CA ASN A 514 1.14 -18.63 -18.67
C ASN A 514 1.65 -19.53 -19.82
N HIS A 515 2.69 -20.34 -19.54
CA HIS A 515 3.39 -21.24 -20.46
C HIS A 515 4.18 -20.57 -21.60
N ALA A 516 4.04 -19.26 -21.83
CA ALA A 516 4.82 -18.52 -22.83
C ALA A 516 6.18 -18.12 -22.29
N ARG A 517 7.25 -18.33 -23.06
CA ARG A 517 8.61 -17.89 -22.73
C ARG A 517 8.69 -16.37 -22.78
N PHE A 518 9.44 -15.77 -21.87
CA PHE A 518 9.69 -14.33 -21.91
C PHE A 518 11.12 -13.98 -21.47
N CYS A 519 11.59 -12.84 -21.98
CA CYS A 519 12.69 -12.06 -21.44
C CYS A 519 12.12 -10.77 -20.88
N ALA A 520 12.71 -10.15 -19.88
CA ALA A 520 12.15 -8.94 -19.28
C ALA A 520 13.20 -7.84 -19.09
N VAL A 521 12.76 -6.59 -19.21
CA VAL A 521 13.49 -5.41 -18.78
C VAL A 521 12.80 -4.88 -17.53
N LYS A 522 13.53 -4.87 -16.41
CA LYS A 522 13.05 -4.34 -15.12
C LYS A 522 13.53 -2.91 -14.93
N PHE A 523 12.77 -2.12 -14.21
CA PHE A 523 13.15 -0.77 -13.80
C PHE A 523 12.28 -0.26 -12.67
N SER A 524 12.74 0.83 -12.04
CA SER A 524 12.00 1.61 -11.05
C SER A 524 11.75 3.02 -11.58
N VAL A 525 10.84 3.76 -10.96
CA VAL A 525 10.62 5.19 -11.27
C VAL A 525 10.91 6.01 -10.03
N ARG A 526 11.85 6.98 -10.13
CA ARG A 526 12.19 7.90 -9.04
C ARG A 526 12.21 9.35 -9.55
N GLY A 527 11.87 10.29 -8.66
CA GLY A 527 11.85 11.72 -8.99
C GLY A 527 10.77 12.19 -9.97
N ARG A 528 9.90 11.27 -10.43
CA ARG A 528 8.78 11.53 -11.34
C ARG A 528 7.63 10.59 -11.03
N ASP A 529 6.40 10.97 -11.40
CA ASP A 529 5.25 10.08 -11.26
C ASP A 529 5.31 8.90 -12.24
N MET A 530 4.87 7.74 -11.77
CA MET A 530 4.91 6.49 -12.52
C MET A 530 4.08 6.55 -13.80
N GLY A 531 2.89 7.16 -13.73
CA GLY A 531 1.96 7.19 -14.85
C GLY A 531 2.53 7.90 -16.08
N THR A 532 3.09 9.12 -15.92
CA THR A 532 3.67 9.88 -17.03
C THR A 532 4.99 9.26 -17.50
N ALA A 533 5.83 8.75 -16.61
CA ALA A 533 7.08 8.09 -16.98
C ALA A 533 6.83 6.84 -17.84
N VAL A 534 5.91 5.97 -17.44
CA VAL A 534 5.59 4.76 -18.18
C VAL A 534 4.85 5.08 -19.49
N ALA A 535 3.99 6.10 -19.52
CA ALA A 535 3.33 6.52 -20.77
C ALA A 535 4.33 7.04 -21.81
N GLU A 536 5.33 7.81 -21.38
CA GLU A 536 6.44 8.23 -22.25
C GLU A 536 7.27 7.04 -22.73
N ALA A 537 7.61 6.14 -21.80
CA ALA A 537 8.34 4.91 -22.12
C ALA A 537 7.60 4.05 -23.15
N GLN A 538 6.31 3.83 -22.95
CA GLN A 538 5.47 3.09 -23.91
C GLN A 538 5.46 3.76 -25.30
N LYS A 539 5.31 5.07 -25.35
CA LYS A 539 5.32 5.81 -26.61
C LYS A 539 6.65 5.65 -27.36
N LYS A 540 7.79 5.79 -26.66
CA LYS A 540 9.13 5.65 -27.25
C LYS A 540 9.39 4.21 -27.70
N VAL A 541 9.04 3.21 -26.87
CA VAL A 541 9.21 1.80 -27.23
C VAL A 541 8.36 1.41 -28.43
N ASN A 542 7.09 1.78 -28.45
CA ASN A 542 6.18 1.48 -29.59
C ASN A 542 6.60 2.16 -30.89
N ALA A 543 7.26 3.33 -30.82
CA ALA A 543 7.76 4.03 -31.99
C ALA A 543 9.06 3.45 -32.57
N SER A 544 9.88 2.80 -31.74
CA SER A 544 11.25 2.41 -32.10
C SER A 544 11.45 0.90 -32.19
N VAL A 545 10.63 0.10 -31.53
CA VAL A 545 10.77 -1.37 -31.50
C VAL A 545 9.76 -2.01 -32.44
N HIS A 546 10.28 -2.72 -33.47
CA HIS A 546 9.47 -3.50 -34.37
C HIS A 546 9.44 -4.97 -33.93
N LEU A 547 8.30 -5.43 -33.50
CA LEU A 547 8.13 -6.80 -33.05
C LEU A 547 7.97 -7.76 -34.23
N PRO A 548 8.76 -8.83 -34.31
CA PRO A 548 8.53 -9.90 -35.28
C PRO A 548 7.20 -10.60 -35.06
N ALA A 549 6.69 -11.31 -36.08
CA ALA A 549 5.46 -12.10 -35.95
C ALA A 549 5.61 -13.15 -34.83
N GLY A 550 4.61 -13.20 -33.95
CA GLY A 550 4.59 -14.10 -32.79
C GLY A 550 5.28 -13.57 -31.53
N TYR A 551 5.77 -12.32 -31.56
CA TYR A 551 6.27 -11.63 -30.39
C TYR A 551 5.28 -10.62 -29.85
N SER A 552 5.28 -10.40 -28.54
CA SER A 552 4.40 -9.42 -27.89
C SER A 552 5.07 -8.82 -26.65
N LEU A 553 4.65 -7.59 -26.30
CA LEU A 553 5.09 -6.90 -25.11
C LEU A 553 3.97 -6.86 -24.07
N LYS A 554 4.33 -7.04 -22.80
CA LYS A 554 3.42 -6.83 -21.68
C LYS A 554 4.13 -6.02 -20.59
N TRP A 555 3.51 -4.92 -20.19
CA TRP A 555 3.94 -4.10 -19.05
C TRP A 555 3.31 -4.66 -17.78
N THR A 556 4.13 -4.96 -16.77
CA THR A 556 3.72 -5.64 -15.53
C THR A 556 4.24 -4.92 -14.30
N GLY A 557 3.88 -5.41 -13.11
CA GLY A 557 4.26 -4.81 -11.83
C GLY A 557 3.27 -3.74 -11.38
N ASP A 558 3.78 -2.71 -10.72
CA ASP A 558 2.96 -1.66 -10.12
C ASP A 558 2.09 -0.91 -11.13
N PHE A 559 2.60 -0.73 -12.34
CA PHE A 559 1.82 -0.13 -13.42
C PHE A 559 0.57 -0.96 -13.80
N GLU A 560 0.72 -2.27 -13.95
CA GLU A 560 -0.43 -3.18 -14.22
C GLU A 560 -1.44 -3.14 -13.07
N ASN A 561 -0.94 -3.14 -11.83
CA ASN A 561 -1.75 -3.07 -10.62
C ASN A 561 -2.54 -1.75 -10.56
N GLN A 562 -1.87 -0.62 -10.83
CA GLN A 562 -2.51 0.70 -10.90
C GLN A 562 -3.59 0.75 -11.98
N GLN A 563 -3.29 0.30 -13.21
CA GLN A 563 -4.27 0.29 -14.29
C GLN A 563 -5.50 -0.55 -13.94
N ARG A 564 -5.28 -1.75 -13.34
CA ARG A 564 -6.37 -2.62 -12.91
C ARG A 564 -7.23 -1.97 -11.85
N ALA A 565 -6.62 -1.38 -10.81
CA ALA A 565 -7.33 -0.70 -9.74
C ALA A 565 -8.11 0.52 -10.26
N SER A 566 -7.48 1.36 -11.09
CA SER A 566 -8.12 2.53 -11.72
C SER A 566 -9.30 2.13 -12.59
N LYS A 567 -9.17 1.07 -13.40
CA LYS A 567 -10.26 0.55 -14.21
C LYS A 567 -11.42 0.04 -13.35
N ARG A 568 -11.13 -0.63 -12.25
CA ARG A 568 -12.16 -1.09 -11.30
C ARG A 568 -12.88 0.08 -10.65
N LEU A 569 -12.14 1.08 -10.16
CA LEU A 569 -12.74 2.31 -9.60
C LEU A 569 -13.63 3.02 -10.62
N ALA A 570 -13.15 3.19 -11.86
CA ALA A 570 -13.92 3.83 -12.92
C ALA A 570 -15.23 3.09 -13.25
N GLN A 571 -15.31 1.78 -13.00
CA GLN A 571 -16.52 0.98 -13.17
C GLN A 571 -17.45 1.01 -11.96
N VAL A 572 -16.88 0.89 -10.72
CA VAL A 572 -17.69 0.65 -9.52
C VAL A 572 -18.12 1.95 -8.83
N VAL A 573 -17.33 3.02 -8.93
CA VAL A 573 -17.71 4.33 -8.36
C VAL A 573 -19.03 4.87 -8.96
N PRO A 574 -19.25 4.87 -10.30
CA PRO A 574 -20.54 5.27 -10.86
C PRO A 574 -21.71 4.40 -10.37
N ILE A 575 -21.49 3.09 -10.22
CA ILE A 575 -22.51 2.17 -9.68
C ILE A 575 -22.87 2.55 -8.23
N SER A 576 -21.86 2.82 -7.40
CA SER A 576 -22.09 3.27 -6.02
C SER A 576 -22.83 4.60 -5.96
N ILE A 577 -22.48 5.54 -6.82
CA ILE A 577 -23.19 6.82 -6.94
C ILE A 577 -24.65 6.59 -7.36
N ALA A 578 -24.93 5.68 -8.29
CA ALA A 578 -26.28 5.33 -8.69
C ALA A 578 -27.08 4.69 -7.52
N ILE A 579 -26.48 3.80 -6.75
CA ILE A 579 -27.11 3.21 -5.55
C ILE A 579 -27.39 4.31 -4.52
N ILE A 580 -26.45 5.21 -4.28
CA ILE A 580 -26.62 6.36 -3.38
C ILE A 580 -27.76 7.26 -3.87
N PHE A 581 -27.84 7.53 -5.18
CA PHE A 581 -28.96 8.28 -5.75
C PHE A 581 -30.30 7.62 -5.46
N ILE A 582 -30.40 6.29 -5.61
CA ILE A 582 -31.61 5.52 -5.30
C ILE A 582 -31.97 5.65 -3.80
N ILE A 583 -30.98 5.52 -2.91
CA ILE A 583 -31.19 5.69 -1.46
C ILE A 583 -31.69 7.11 -1.15
N LEU A 584 -31.11 8.14 -1.76
CA LEU A 584 -31.53 9.53 -1.62
C LEU A 584 -32.94 9.74 -2.19
N PHE A 585 -33.26 9.13 -3.32
CA PHE A 585 -34.60 9.18 -3.90
C PHE A 585 -35.64 8.55 -2.98
N ILE A 586 -35.34 7.40 -2.38
CA ILE A 586 -36.22 6.75 -1.38
C ILE A 586 -36.41 7.67 -0.14
N LEU A 587 -35.33 8.33 0.31
CA LEU A 587 -35.37 9.22 1.46
C LEU A 587 -36.25 10.44 1.22
N PHE A 588 -36.06 11.12 0.08
CA PHE A 588 -36.67 12.40 -0.25
C PHE A 588 -37.96 12.28 -1.09
N SER A 589 -38.18 11.13 -1.72
CA SER A 589 -39.27 10.90 -2.69
C SER A 589 -39.27 11.94 -3.84
N ASN A 590 -38.10 12.48 -4.18
CA ASN A 590 -37.92 13.50 -5.20
C ASN A 590 -36.51 13.44 -5.81
N ALA A 591 -36.44 13.26 -7.12
CA ALA A 591 -35.18 13.17 -7.86
C ALA A 591 -34.37 14.50 -7.86
N ARG A 592 -35.03 15.64 -7.80
CA ARG A 592 -34.37 16.95 -7.75
C ARG A 592 -33.60 17.13 -6.45
N ASP A 593 -34.18 16.75 -5.32
CA ASP A 593 -33.55 16.89 -4.02
C ASP A 593 -32.37 15.89 -3.90
N ALA A 594 -32.52 14.66 -4.42
CA ALA A 594 -31.43 13.70 -4.50
C ALA A 594 -30.27 14.22 -5.37
N GLY A 595 -30.58 14.80 -6.53
CA GLY A 595 -29.58 15.43 -7.42
C GLY A 595 -28.85 16.62 -6.78
N LEU A 596 -29.57 17.47 -6.04
CA LEU A 596 -28.97 18.60 -5.32
C LEU A 596 -27.96 18.15 -4.26
N VAL A 597 -28.23 17.05 -3.55
CA VAL A 597 -27.28 16.48 -2.59
C VAL A 597 -26.02 15.99 -3.30
N LEU A 598 -26.17 15.26 -4.41
CA LEU A 598 -25.03 14.75 -5.17
C LEU A 598 -24.19 15.85 -5.84
N LEU A 599 -24.79 17.01 -6.13
CA LEU A 599 -24.07 18.13 -6.71
C LEU A 599 -22.96 18.68 -5.81
N ASN A 600 -22.96 18.35 -4.50
CA ASN A 600 -21.88 18.73 -3.59
C ASN A 600 -20.58 17.95 -3.83
N VAL A 601 -20.66 16.75 -4.41
CA VAL A 601 -19.51 15.84 -4.58
C VAL A 601 -18.38 16.47 -5.42
N PRO A 602 -18.62 17.10 -6.59
CA PRO A 602 -17.57 17.76 -7.36
C PRO A 602 -16.83 18.85 -6.58
N PHE A 603 -17.54 19.62 -5.72
CA PHE A 603 -16.92 20.66 -4.91
C PHE A 603 -16.02 20.11 -3.82
N ALA A 604 -16.42 19.00 -3.19
CA ALA A 604 -15.58 18.31 -2.22
C ALA A 604 -14.30 17.80 -2.89
N ALA A 605 -14.40 17.26 -4.11
CA ALA A 605 -13.25 16.77 -4.86
C ALA A 605 -12.19 17.85 -5.11
N VAL A 606 -12.60 19.11 -5.36
CA VAL A 606 -11.66 20.25 -5.57
C VAL A 606 -10.74 20.42 -4.36
N GLY A 607 -11.29 20.31 -3.14
CA GLY A 607 -10.50 20.41 -1.90
C GLY A 607 -9.43 19.33 -1.80
N GLY A 608 -9.79 18.07 -2.04
CA GLY A 608 -8.86 16.94 -2.01
C GLY A 608 -7.77 17.05 -3.09
N ILE A 609 -8.14 17.46 -4.32
CA ILE A 609 -7.17 17.68 -5.41
C ILE A 609 -6.17 18.79 -5.03
N ALA A 610 -6.66 19.90 -4.52
CA ALA A 610 -5.82 21.02 -4.10
C ALA A 610 -4.89 20.60 -2.94
N ALA A 611 -5.38 19.82 -1.98
CA ALA A 611 -4.58 19.33 -0.86
C ALA A 611 -3.44 18.42 -1.33
N LEU A 612 -3.70 17.50 -2.26
CA LEU A 612 -2.65 16.64 -2.83
C LEU A 612 -1.59 17.45 -3.58
N LEU A 613 -2.01 18.43 -4.40
CA LEU A 613 -1.09 19.31 -5.14
C LEU A 613 -0.21 20.16 -4.21
N ILE A 614 -0.80 20.75 -3.17
CA ILE A 614 -0.07 21.58 -2.20
C ILE A 614 0.95 20.75 -1.41
N THR A 615 0.59 19.51 -1.07
CA THR A 615 1.46 18.60 -0.30
C THR A 615 2.44 17.81 -1.16
N GLY A 616 2.32 17.90 -2.50
CA GLY A 616 3.21 17.21 -3.45
C GLY A 616 2.96 15.71 -3.56
N PHE A 617 1.79 15.20 -3.12
CA PHE A 617 1.44 13.79 -3.26
C PHE A 617 0.77 13.51 -4.60
N ASN A 618 1.12 12.38 -5.20
CA ASN A 618 0.47 11.86 -6.39
C ASN A 618 -0.89 11.24 -6.06
N PHE A 619 -1.74 11.10 -7.07
CA PHE A 619 -2.97 10.34 -6.96
C PHE A 619 -2.67 8.84 -6.89
N SER A 620 -2.72 8.30 -5.69
CA SER A 620 -2.56 6.87 -5.39
C SER A 620 -3.92 6.20 -5.12
N ILE A 621 -3.94 4.87 -5.02
CA ILE A 621 -5.15 4.15 -4.58
C ILE A 621 -5.58 4.60 -3.19
N SER A 622 -4.63 4.86 -2.29
CA SER A 622 -4.92 5.39 -0.95
C SER A 622 -5.63 6.74 -1.01
N ALA A 623 -5.18 7.67 -1.85
CA ALA A 623 -5.86 8.94 -2.10
C ALA A 623 -7.27 8.72 -2.68
N GLY A 624 -7.41 7.78 -3.62
CA GLY A 624 -8.71 7.41 -4.20
C GLY A 624 -9.73 6.95 -3.14
N ILE A 625 -9.29 6.19 -2.14
CA ILE A 625 -10.12 5.79 -1.00
C ILE A 625 -10.47 6.99 -0.13
N GLY A 626 -9.54 7.93 0.07
CA GLY A 626 -9.80 9.23 0.72
C GLY A 626 -10.94 10.00 0.05
N PHE A 627 -10.92 10.09 -1.30
CA PHE A 627 -12.03 10.69 -2.06
C PHE A 627 -13.36 9.97 -1.86
N ILE A 628 -13.37 8.63 -1.82
CA ILE A 628 -14.59 7.87 -1.55
C ILE A 628 -15.17 8.20 -0.17
N ALA A 629 -14.33 8.28 0.86
CA ALA A 629 -14.75 8.68 2.21
C ALA A 629 -15.26 10.12 2.24
N LEU A 630 -14.52 11.06 1.62
CA LEU A 630 -14.89 12.46 1.51
C LEU A 630 -16.26 12.65 0.82
N PHE A 631 -16.53 11.88 -0.25
CA PHE A 631 -17.83 11.94 -0.94
C PHE A 631 -18.96 11.48 -0.02
N GLY A 632 -18.73 10.44 0.78
CA GLY A 632 -19.70 9.96 1.77
C GLY A 632 -20.07 11.03 2.79
N ILE A 633 -19.08 11.73 3.36
CA ILE A 633 -19.28 12.84 4.33
C ILE A 633 -20.02 14.01 3.69
N CYS A 634 -19.61 14.38 2.49
CA CYS A 634 -20.20 15.50 1.76
C CYS A 634 -21.68 15.27 1.48
N ILE A 635 -22.04 14.07 1.02
CA ILE A 635 -23.42 13.66 0.78
C ILE A 635 -24.22 13.65 2.08
N GLN A 636 -23.66 13.14 3.19
CA GLN A 636 -24.30 13.13 4.49
C GLN A 636 -24.68 14.53 4.96
N ASN A 637 -23.76 15.49 4.87
CA ASN A 637 -24.03 16.88 5.23
C ASN A 637 -25.15 17.49 4.37
N GLY A 638 -25.16 17.20 3.07
CA GLY A 638 -26.23 17.59 2.16
C GLY A 638 -27.59 17.00 2.54
N VAL A 639 -27.63 15.70 2.93
CA VAL A 639 -28.86 15.02 3.39
C VAL A 639 -29.46 15.71 4.61
N ILE A 640 -28.62 15.99 5.62
CA ILE A 640 -29.05 16.62 6.86
C ILE A 640 -29.61 18.02 6.59
N MET A 641 -28.93 18.80 5.74
CA MET A 641 -29.37 20.17 5.39
C MET A 641 -30.69 20.17 4.65
N ILE A 642 -30.85 19.36 3.60
CA ILE A 642 -32.10 19.28 2.83
C ILE A 642 -33.26 18.75 3.67
N SER A 643 -32.99 17.80 4.57
CA SER A 643 -34.01 17.28 5.49
C SER A 643 -34.57 18.34 6.40
N ASP A 644 -33.76 19.27 6.91
CA ASP A 644 -34.20 20.37 7.76
C ASP A 644 -34.98 21.46 6.96
N ILE A 645 -34.51 21.77 5.75
CA ILE A 645 -35.25 22.70 4.85
C ILE A 645 -36.64 22.10 4.58
N LYS A 646 -36.75 20.81 4.29
CA LYS A 646 -38.04 20.16 4.06
C LYS A 646 -38.93 20.11 5.32
N ALA A 647 -38.33 19.96 6.49
CA ALA A 647 -39.08 20.02 7.74
C ALA A 647 -39.70 21.38 7.95
N ASN A 648 -38.95 22.47 7.69
CA ASN A 648 -39.47 23.84 7.79
C ASN A 648 -40.56 24.14 6.73
N LEU A 649 -40.41 23.61 5.51
CA LEU A 649 -41.47 23.70 4.48
C LEU A 649 -42.78 23.03 4.92
N LYS A 650 -42.68 21.87 5.56
CA LYS A 650 -43.87 21.16 6.10
C LYS A 650 -44.56 21.91 7.24
N LEU A 651 -43.83 22.76 7.95
CA LEU A 651 -44.37 23.63 9.00
C LEU A 651 -45.05 24.91 8.43
N GLY A 652 -45.08 25.06 7.09
CA GLY A 652 -45.76 26.17 6.42
C GLY A 652 -44.89 27.38 6.10
N SER A 653 -43.57 27.31 6.32
CA SER A 653 -42.65 28.39 5.94
C SER A 653 -42.54 28.54 4.42
N SER A 654 -42.35 29.76 3.92
CA SER A 654 -42.05 29.99 2.51
C SER A 654 -40.71 29.33 2.12
N LEU A 655 -40.50 29.00 0.84
CA LEU A 655 -39.27 28.37 0.37
C LEU A 655 -38.02 29.18 0.74
N GLN A 656 -38.11 30.50 0.70
CA GLN A 656 -36.98 31.39 1.05
C GLN A 656 -36.68 31.37 2.54
N GLU A 657 -37.71 31.43 3.39
CA GLU A 657 -37.57 31.35 4.85
C GLU A 657 -37.09 29.99 5.27
N ALA A 658 -37.71 28.92 4.76
CA ALA A 658 -37.32 27.53 5.05
C ALA A 658 -35.84 27.26 4.67
N THR A 659 -35.36 27.81 3.54
CA THR A 659 -33.96 27.68 3.12
C THR A 659 -33.03 28.44 4.07
N LYS A 660 -33.34 29.70 4.38
CA LYS A 660 -32.52 30.51 5.29
C LYS A 660 -32.45 29.92 6.69
N GLU A 661 -33.58 29.52 7.23
CA GLU A 661 -33.66 28.93 8.57
C GLU A 661 -32.99 27.55 8.61
N GLY A 662 -33.23 26.72 7.60
CA GLY A 662 -32.61 25.40 7.49
C GLY A 662 -31.08 25.48 7.41
N VAL A 663 -30.54 26.42 6.63
CA VAL A 663 -29.09 26.63 6.56
C VAL A 663 -28.53 27.17 7.89
N ARG A 664 -29.14 28.21 8.43
CA ARG A 664 -28.70 28.86 9.70
C ARG A 664 -28.69 27.87 10.86
N SER A 665 -29.68 26.99 10.95
CA SER A 665 -29.75 25.95 11.99
C SER A 665 -28.65 24.88 11.84
N ARG A 666 -28.07 24.73 10.63
CA ARG A 666 -27.10 23.68 10.31
C ARG A 666 -25.66 24.14 10.13
N ILE A 667 -25.39 25.43 10.08
CA ILE A 667 -24.03 25.99 9.97
C ILE A 667 -23.12 25.40 11.08
N ARG A 668 -23.58 25.46 12.34
CA ARG A 668 -22.79 24.98 13.48
C ARG A 668 -22.50 23.48 13.43
N PRO A 669 -23.51 22.56 13.27
CA PRO A 669 -23.24 21.13 13.11
C PRO A 669 -22.31 20.79 11.95
N VAL A 670 -22.52 21.37 10.77
CA VAL A 670 -21.73 21.10 9.57
C VAL A 670 -20.27 21.54 9.76
N ILE A 671 -20.02 22.72 10.32
CA ILE A 671 -18.64 23.17 10.61
C ILE A 671 -17.99 22.28 11.67
N MET A 672 -18.73 21.89 12.70
CA MET A 672 -18.23 21.01 13.74
C MET A 672 -17.83 19.63 13.16
N THR A 673 -18.67 19.04 12.33
CA THR A 673 -18.39 17.76 11.65
C THR A 673 -17.16 17.87 10.74
N ALA A 674 -17.11 18.94 9.92
CA ALA A 674 -15.95 19.17 9.04
C ALA A 674 -14.66 19.38 9.84
N ALA A 675 -14.70 20.14 10.94
CA ALA A 675 -13.56 20.36 11.82
C ALA A 675 -13.12 19.06 12.51
N MET A 676 -14.06 18.22 12.94
CA MET A 676 -13.76 16.93 13.56
C MET A 676 -13.09 15.98 12.57
N ALA A 677 -13.57 15.88 11.34
CA ALA A 677 -12.95 15.05 10.31
C ALA A 677 -11.55 15.57 9.94
N ALA A 678 -11.41 16.88 9.64
CA ALA A 678 -10.13 17.46 9.26
C ALA A 678 -9.08 17.38 10.38
N ILE A 679 -9.43 17.75 11.61
CA ILE A 679 -8.49 17.79 12.74
C ILE A 679 -8.25 16.38 13.30
N GLY A 680 -9.24 15.49 13.24
CA GLY A 680 -9.12 14.09 13.65
C GLY A 680 -8.13 13.29 12.82
N LEU A 681 -8.03 13.59 11.52
CA LEU A 681 -7.06 12.98 10.61
C LEU A 681 -5.72 13.73 10.53
N LEU A 682 -5.62 14.92 11.14
CA LEU A 682 -4.39 15.74 11.09
C LEU A 682 -3.14 14.98 11.58
N PRO A 683 -3.17 14.20 12.70
CA PRO A 683 -2.02 13.42 13.12
C PRO A 683 -1.56 12.42 12.05
N ALA A 684 -2.49 11.73 11.39
CA ALA A 684 -2.19 10.80 10.31
C ALA A 684 -1.65 11.50 9.06
N ALA A 685 -2.19 12.67 8.70
CA ALA A 685 -1.74 13.47 7.56
C ALA A 685 -0.31 14.03 7.77
N MET A 686 0.07 14.36 9.00
CA MET A 686 1.37 14.92 9.36
C MET A 686 2.38 13.86 9.81
N SER A 687 1.98 12.61 10.01
CA SER A 687 2.86 11.53 10.46
C SER A 687 3.93 11.21 9.43
N HIS A 688 5.18 11.08 9.87
CA HIS A 688 6.34 10.66 9.07
C HIS A 688 6.93 9.34 9.58
N GLY A 689 6.27 8.69 10.54
CA GLY A 689 6.71 7.42 11.09
C GLY A 689 6.49 6.25 10.12
N ILE A 690 7.26 5.20 10.30
CA ILE A 690 7.12 3.93 9.57
C ILE A 690 5.68 3.42 9.68
N GLY A 691 5.06 3.06 8.55
CA GLY A 691 3.67 2.59 8.45
C GLY A 691 2.63 3.69 8.22
N SER A 692 3.02 4.98 8.25
CA SER A 692 2.11 6.10 7.97
C SER A 692 2.01 6.45 6.48
N GLU A 693 2.94 6.01 5.65
CA GLU A 693 3.08 6.43 4.24
C GLU A 693 1.81 6.18 3.43
N SER A 694 1.20 5.01 3.60
CA SER A 694 -0.05 4.67 2.89
C SER A 694 -1.28 5.38 3.45
N GLN A 695 -1.21 5.89 4.70
CA GLN A 695 -2.32 6.58 5.35
C GLN A 695 -2.33 8.08 5.02
N ARG A 696 -1.16 8.69 4.82
CA ARG A 696 -1.00 10.13 4.57
C ARG A 696 -1.82 10.63 3.38
N PRO A 697 -1.73 10.06 2.16
CA PRO A 697 -2.53 10.55 1.04
C PRO A 697 -4.04 10.45 1.27
N LEU A 698 -4.49 9.39 1.97
CA LEU A 698 -5.88 9.23 2.37
C LEU A 698 -6.32 10.30 3.36
N ALA A 699 -5.49 10.61 4.36
CA ALA A 699 -5.79 11.58 5.40
C ALA A 699 -5.69 13.04 4.88
N ILE A 700 -4.85 13.30 3.89
CA ILE A 700 -4.70 14.61 3.24
C ILE A 700 -5.94 14.95 2.41
N VAL A 701 -6.48 13.99 1.67
CA VAL A 701 -7.71 14.15 0.89
C VAL A 701 -8.92 14.35 1.78
#